data_0ab336f4f706e1e5dd46f4f299328215
#
_entry.id   0ab336f4f706e1e5dd46f4f299328215
#
_cell.length_a   1.000
_cell.length_b   1.000
_cell.length_c   1.000
_cell.angle_alpha   90.00
_cell.angle_beta   90.00
_cell.angle_gamma   90.00
#
_symmetry.space_group_name_H-M   'P 1'
#
loop_
_entity.id
_entity.type
_entity.pdbx_description
1 polymer ?
#
loop_
_entity_poly.entity_id
_entity_poly.type
_entity_poly.pdbx_seq_one_letter_code
_entity_poly.pdbx_strand_id
1 'polypeptide(L)'
;MNALQQTFRPELDPLWPRLTEAERGLASTWREIFRRMDRAADKGAELMLIVRDFGETVGHVTRSTVYRKRDGVRTLGLEAVVGRAAIRRARGLNGGTRLPPAFIAFWRQLCGEHQRRKTLSAWRHLMRDFLIAGETIPGYRTDWRGIWLSEHPGRLLPESCPYTDSWQGAAACSPAGWSYSSLAKIAPEPDVWAGAAVGVHAMRAFNPSIPHTRVGLRPMSVITMDDVKLDAFCWYPGEAEPRRPVGLGVLDVTTGCMVDFALVPAQERADGTVSGLAAFWARYAWANILCNVGVDRDGVRALLEHGSAGLTQEDEDRINAILGPHPDPKVGKWLTVVRSSTSGAPLLKGLFSERGRGRPTHKAMLESAWNLLHNELQHLPAPSGRNWDSAPQDTVGWTREDKALIRAAADVLAKECPAAVEALAGARTHALPYNQLADAVQAAVRAMNGRRNHRLQDWLECGFVHQMLEMGGALLPLDRAADDFAGGDAALRGQFLERMAGRTKRVDMSPAEAFASFDPARTLKRFDAFTATRILGEELAQKTVVRGRQFAAKDHFTGKGLVYDGLVVREDGARQLLEEGERLHVWVNPIRPDYALVSRPDGVFLGLAKLVVATQFGQKDDGQNLGFLSLVRGEQQRRAAQVAGGRLNREAARRAGNARALGAAAAAEDAGPVFGDVQAASLADLAAPAAREDECVCDGDCAAADPTAFLRRVQRH
;
A
#
# COMPACT_ATOMS: atom_id res chain seq x y z
N MET A 1 48.34 38.95 -39.67
CA MET A 1 48.48 39.36 -38.24
C MET A 1 47.29 40.19 -37.85
N ASN A 2 46.59 39.72 -36.92
CA ASN A 2 45.20 39.99 -36.63
C ASN A 2 44.87 41.37 -36.16
N ALA A 3 43.95 42.05 -36.83
CA ALA A 3 43.18 43.23 -36.38
C ALA A 3 42.37 43.01 -35.08
N LEU A 4 42.69 41.98 -34.29
CA LEU A 4 41.96 41.48 -33.14
C LEU A 4 42.50 41.94 -31.79
N GLN A 5 43.49 42.86 -31.79
CA GLN A 5 44.04 43.43 -30.55
C GLN A 5 43.49 44.86 -30.24
N GLN A 6 42.23 45.12 -30.55
CA GLN A 6 41.55 46.21 -29.83
C GLN A 6 41.34 45.73 -28.38
N THR A 7 42.32 46.15 -27.56
CA THR A 7 42.24 45.96 -26.10
C THR A 7 40.94 46.58 -25.62
N PHE A 8 40.09 45.78 -24.95
CA PHE A 8 38.89 46.30 -24.31
C PHE A 8 39.29 47.44 -23.35
N ARG A 9 38.82 48.62 -23.67
CA ARG A 9 39.09 49.89 -22.90
C ARG A 9 37.74 50.38 -22.38
N PRO A 10 37.28 49.87 -21.23
CA PRO A 10 36.00 50.27 -20.69
C PRO A 10 35.84 51.72 -20.38
N GLU A 11 36.93 52.36 -20.05
CA GLU A 11 37.00 53.82 -19.77
C GLU A 11 36.68 54.72 -20.97
N LEU A 12 36.75 54.21 -22.20
CA LEU A 12 36.36 54.94 -23.42
C LEU A 12 34.85 54.82 -23.73
N ASP A 13 34.10 53.99 -23.03
CA ASP A 13 32.67 53.91 -23.23
C ASP A 13 31.97 55.15 -22.65
N PRO A 14 31.05 55.80 -23.41
CA PRO A 14 30.31 56.96 -22.95
C PRO A 14 29.55 56.79 -21.64
N LEU A 15 29.23 55.57 -21.28
CA LEU A 15 28.51 55.22 -20.03
C LEU A 15 29.44 55.07 -18.81
N TRP A 16 30.75 54.99 -19.02
CA TRP A 16 31.74 54.85 -17.95
C TRP A 16 31.56 55.78 -16.76
N PRO A 17 31.44 57.14 -16.98
CA PRO A 17 31.27 58.05 -15.86
C PRO A 17 29.99 57.82 -15.04
N ARG A 18 28.97 57.17 -15.63
CA ARG A 18 27.64 56.88 -15.01
C ARG A 18 27.59 55.59 -14.27
N LEU A 19 28.62 54.75 -14.35
CA LEU A 19 28.72 53.51 -13.59
C LEU A 19 29.12 53.82 -12.14
N THR A 20 28.69 52.95 -11.21
CA THR A 20 29.19 53.00 -9.83
C THR A 20 30.67 52.62 -9.76
N GLU A 21 31.33 52.97 -8.66
CA GLU A 21 32.72 52.58 -8.43
C GLU A 21 32.93 51.06 -8.50
N ALA A 22 32.04 50.28 -7.86
CA ALA A 22 32.07 48.79 -7.90
C ALA A 22 31.96 48.26 -9.33
N GLU A 23 31.10 48.83 -10.18
CA GLU A 23 30.95 48.43 -11.57
C GLU A 23 32.12 48.82 -12.45
N ARG A 24 32.70 49.98 -12.23
CA ARG A 24 33.96 50.38 -12.86
C ARG A 24 35.10 49.47 -12.45
N GLY A 25 35.16 49.11 -11.15
CA GLY A 25 36.12 48.15 -10.63
C GLY A 25 35.96 46.79 -11.32
N LEU A 26 34.71 46.27 -11.41
CA LEU A 26 34.41 44.99 -12.09
C LEU A 26 34.83 45.02 -13.58
N ALA A 27 34.54 46.10 -14.31
CA ALA A 27 34.93 46.22 -15.70
C ALA A 27 36.48 46.32 -15.88
N SER A 28 37.16 46.99 -14.97
CA SER A 28 38.63 47.07 -14.95
C SER A 28 39.27 45.72 -14.65
N THR A 29 38.68 44.95 -13.72
CA THR A 29 39.10 43.57 -13.40
C THR A 29 38.98 42.67 -14.62
N TRP A 30 37.84 42.73 -15.34
CA TRP A 30 37.67 41.92 -16.56
C TRP A 30 38.65 42.32 -17.67
N ARG A 31 38.97 43.61 -17.82
CA ARG A 31 40.02 44.08 -18.74
C ARG A 31 41.38 43.43 -18.40
N GLU A 32 41.76 43.42 -17.11
CA GLU A 32 42.99 42.79 -16.67
C GLU A 32 42.99 41.26 -16.88
N ILE A 33 41.88 40.60 -16.60
CA ILE A 33 41.73 39.15 -16.89
C ILE A 33 41.94 38.90 -18.38
N PHE A 34 41.31 39.65 -19.27
CA PHE A 34 41.50 39.48 -20.72
C PHE A 34 42.96 39.70 -21.13
N ARG A 35 43.59 40.75 -20.60
CA ARG A 35 45.00 41.04 -20.87
C ARG A 35 45.94 39.94 -20.41
N ARG A 36 45.72 39.39 -19.24
CA ARG A 36 46.52 38.27 -18.69
C ARG A 36 46.33 37.01 -19.52
N MET A 37 45.09 36.65 -19.81
CA MET A 37 44.79 35.50 -20.66
C MET A 37 45.36 35.62 -22.08
N ASP A 38 45.41 36.79 -22.64
CA ASP A 38 46.00 36.99 -23.99
C ASP A 38 47.52 36.84 -24.00
N ARG A 39 48.21 37.29 -22.94
CA ARG A 39 49.66 37.23 -22.79
C ARG A 39 50.20 35.88 -22.34
N ALA A 40 49.38 35.09 -21.67
CA ALA A 40 49.84 33.85 -21.10
C ALA A 40 50.21 32.78 -22.16
N ALA A 41 51.40 32.22 -22.02
CA ALA A 41 51.82 31.08 -22.82
C ALA A 41 51.05 29.80 -22.43
N ASP A 42 50.89 29.57 -21.12
CA ASP A 42 50.05 28.54 -20.57
C ASP A 42 48.73 29.14 -20.04
N LYS A 43 47.63 28.91 -20.78
CA LYS A 43 46.31 29.41 -20.44
C LYS A 43 45.72 28.73 -19.21
N GLY A 44 46.13 27.50 -18.90
CA GLY A 44 45.66 26.73 -17.75
C GLY A 44 46.25 27.27 -16.45
N ALA A 45 47.57 27.41 -16.42
CA ALA A 45 48.26 27.92 -15.25
C ALA A 45 47.82 29.36 -14.94
N GLU A 46 47.69 30.21 -15.97
CA GLU A 46 47.25 31.59 -15.80
C GLU A 46 45.81 31.67 -15.27
N LEU A 47 44.92 30.78 -15.71
CA LEU A 47 43.56 30.74 -15.21
C LEU A 47 43.52 30.47 -13.69
N MET A 48 44.37 29.56 -13.20
CA MET A 48 44.45 29.28 -11.75
C MET A 48 44.88 30.52 -10.98
N LEU A 49 45.85 31.30 -11.50
CA LEU A 49 46.27 32.57 -10.91
C LEU A 49 45.14 33.59 -10.96
N ILE A 50 44.41 33.69 -12.05
CA ILE A 50 43.26 34.59 -12.20
C ILE A 50 42.18 34.25 -11.19
N VAL A 51 41.86 32.97 -11.00
CA VAL A 51 40.86 32.53 -10.02
C VAL A 51 41.30 32.90 -8.60
N ARG A 52 42.57 32.75 -8.27
CA ARG A 52 43.11 33.16 -6.98
C ARG A 52 43.06 34.69 -6.76
N ASP A 53 43.49 35.46 -7.76
CA ASP A 53 43.68 36.90 -7.63
C ASP A 53 42.35 37.67 -7.74
N PHE A 54 41.39 37.18 -8.51
CA PHE A 54 40.15 37.90 -8.84
C PHE A 54 38.84 37.10 -8.53
N GLY A 55 38.94 35.87 -8.03
CA GLY A 55 37.77 35.03 -7.80
C GLY A 55 36.73 35.66 -6.87
N GLU A 56 37.13 36.37 -5.85
CA GLU A 56 36.23 37.10 -4.96
C GLU A 56 35.48 38.25 -5.67
N THR A 57 36.12 38.91 -6.62
CA THR A 57 35.52 40.04 -7.34
C THR A 57 34.60 39.61 -8.49
N VAL A 58 34.99 38.58 -9.23
CA VAL A 58 34.30 38.16 -10.46
C VAL A 58 33.53 36.85 -10.33
N GLY A 59 33.62 36.18 -9.18
CA GLY A 59 32.99 34.91 -8.92
C GLY A 59 33.66 33.72 -9.64
N HIS A 60 32.92 32.72 -9.97
CA HIS A 60 33.45 31.51 -10.61
C HIS A 60 33.95 31.79 -12.03
N VAL A 61 35.28 31.69 -12.25
CA VAL A 61 35.94 31.93 -13.53
C VAL A 61 36.44 30.64 -14.12
N THR A 62 35.93 30.30 -15.30
CA THR A 62 36.44 29.19 -16.13
C THR A 62 37.00 29.73 -17.45
N ARG A 63 37.79 28.91 -18.16
CA ARG A 63 38.30 29.26 -19.49
C ARG A 63 37.16 29.65 -20.44
N SER A 64 36.07 28.90 -20.43
CA SER A 64 34.88 29.21 -21.23
C SER A 64 34.24 30.52 -20.82
N THR A 65 34.20 30.84 -19.51
CA THR A 65 33.68 32.13 -19.01
C THR A 65 34.47 33.28 -19.53
N VAL A 66 35.81 33.21 -19.53
CA VAL A 66 36.68 34.28 -20.04
C VAL A 66 36.43 34.51 -21.52
N TYR A 67 36.50 33.47 -22.34
CA TYR A 67 36.28 33.62 -23.79
C TYR A 67 34.88 34.11 -24.12
N ARG A 68 33.89 33.61 -23.47
CA ARG A 68 32.50 34.03 -23.64
C ARG A 68 32.30 35.52 -23.28
N LYS A 69 32.86 35.97 -22.16
CA LYS A 69 32.83 37.37 -21.78
C LYS A 69 33.55 38.25 -22.79
N ARG A 70 34.71 37.80 -23.31
CA ARG A 70 35.48 38.51 -24.33
C ARG A 70 34.72 38.66 -25.65
N ASP A 71 34.08 37.59 -26.10
CA ASP A 71 33.26 37.64 -27.31
C ASP A 71 32.02 38.51 -27.11
N GLY A 72 31.42 38.44 -25.91
CA GLY A 72 30.34 39.33 -25.53
C GLY A 72 30.74 40.81 -25.53
N VAL A 73 31.97 41.16 -25.13
CA VAL A 73 32.45 42.55 -25.19
C VAL A 73 32.51 43.08 -26.62
N ARG A 74 32.77 42.24 -27.62
CA ARG A 74 32.78 42.66 -29.03
C ARG A 74 31.40 43.11 -29.53
N THR A 75 30.33 42.45 -29.02
CA THR A 75 28.95 42.74 -29.44
C THR A 75 28.25 43.72 -28.51
N LEU A 76 28.45 43.61 -27.21
CA LEU A 76 27.69 44.31 -26.17
C LEU A 76 28.51 45.36 -25.42
N GLY A 77 29.84 45.42 -25.64
CA GLY A 77 30.72 46.39 -24.93
C GLY A 77 30.72 46.16 -23.42
N LEU A 78 30.59 47.22 -22.65
CA LEU A 78 30.53 47.21 -21.18
C LEU A 78 29.47 46.28 -20.61
N GLU A 79 28.35 46.14 -21.29
CA GLU A 79 27.22 45.34 -20.82
C GLU A 79 27.62 43.87 -20.57
N ALA A 80 28.53 43.32 -21.39
CA ALA A 80 29.01 41.95 -21.24
C ALA A 80 29.72 41.69 -19.92
N VAL A 81 30.31 42.71 -19.30
CA VAL A 81 31.13 42.58 -18.08
C VAL A 81 30.42 43.10 -16.84
N VAL A 82 29.76 44.24 -16.91
CA VAL A 82 29.05 44.83 -15.75
C VAL A 82 27.60 44.42 -15.66
N GLY A 83 27.03 43.84 -16.71
CA GLY A 83 25.67 43.35 -16.78
C GLY A 83 24.66 44.44 -17.22
N ARG A 84 23.54 43.93 -17.75
CA ARG A 84 22.49 44.75 -18.35
C ARG A 84 21.84 45.72 -17.36
N ALA A 85 21.64 45.31 -16.11
CA ALA A 85 21.03 46.19 -15.09
C ALA A 85 21.84 47.46 -14.83
N ALA A 86 23.16 47.32 -14.75
CA ALA A 86 24.08 48.44 -14.57
C ALA A 86 24.03 49.40 -15.76
N ILE A 87 24.07 48.88 -16.97
CA ILE A 87 23.99 49.70 -18.20
C ILE A 87 22.63 50.42 -18.31
N ARG A 88 21.53 49.75 -18.00
CA ARG A 88 20.21 50.39 -18.00
C ARG A 88 20.14 51.56 -17.00
N ARG A 89 20.65 51.32 -15.79
CA ARG A 89 20.71 52.38 -14.79
C ARG A 89 21.60 53.54 -15.27
N ALA A 90 22.77 53.25 -15.82
CA ALA A 90 23.68 54.27 -16.37
C ALA A 90 23.05 55.07 -17.52
N ARG A 91 22.14 54.48 -18.27
CA ARG A 91 21.33 55.14 -19.31
C ARG A 91 20.15 55.95 -18.76
N GLY A 92 19.93 55.94 -17.45
CA GLY A 92 18.76 56.60 -16.84
C GLY A 92 17.45 55.82 -16.97
N LEU A 93 17.53 54.55 -17.36
CA LEU A 93 16.36 53.68 -17.53
C LEU A 93 16.01 52.98 -16.18
N ASN A 94 15.69 53.79 -15.18
CA ASN A 94 15.49 53.33 -13.79
C ASN A 94 14.16 52.58 -13.53
N GLY A 95 13.33 52.38 -14.52
CA GLY A 95 12.13 51.58 -14.40
C GLY A 95 12.42 50.11 -14.70
N GLY A 96 11.94 49.20 -13.89
CA GLY A 96 11.88 47.79 -14.27
C GLY A 96 11.27 47.66 -15.68
N THR A 97 11.75 46.71 -16.49
CA THR A 97 11.18 46.50 -17.82
C THR A 97 9.73 46.13 -17.67
N ARG A 98 8.82 47.02 -18.03
CA ARG A 98 7.38 46.69 -18.10
C ARG A 98 7.15 45.95 -19.39
N LEU A 99 6.90 44.66 -19.27
CA LEU A 99 6.47 43.83 -20.40
C LEU A 99 5.04 44.22 -20.78
N PRO A 100 4.73 44.34 -22.08
CA PRO A 100 3.37 44.60 -22.52
C PRO A 100 2.36 43.55 -21.99
N PRO A 101 1.16 43.95 -21.58
CA PRO A 101 0.16 42.99 -21.11
C PRO A 101 -0.18 41.88 -22.12
N ALA A 102 -0.25 42.22 -23.40
CA ALA A 102 -0.48 41.26 -24.48
C ALA A 102 0.65 40.21 -24.58
N PHE A 103 1.92 40.66 -24.35
CA PHE A 103 3.04 39.72 -24.28
C PHE A 103 2.99 38.83 -23.06
N ILE A 104 2.61 39.35 -21.91
CA ILE A 104 2.45 38.53 -20.69
C ILE A 104 1.37 37.46 -20.88
N ALA A 105 0.24 37.85 -21.50
CA ALA A 105 -0.82 36.87 -21.82
C ALA A 105 -0.34 35.79 -22.79
N PHE A 106 0.32 36.19 -23.87
CA PHE A 106 0.96 35.28 -24.82
C PHE A 106 1.98 34.36 -24.17
N TRP A 107 2.88 34.90 -23.34
CA TRP A 107 3.85 34.10 -22.61
C TRP A 107 3.20 33.00 -21.73
N ARG A 108 2.15 33.39 -21.03
CA ARG A 108 1.40 32.43 -20.19
C ARG A 108 0.72 31.33 -21.00
N GLN A 109 0.16 31.70 -22.15
CA GLN A 109 -0.41 30.76 -23.10
C GLN A 109 0.67 29.79 -23.62
N LEU A 110 1.79 30.30 -24.06
CA LEU A 110 2.92 29.53 -24.57
C LEU A 110 3.45 28.55 -23.49
N CYS A 111 3.49 28.96 -22.22
CA CYS A 111 3.80 28.05 -21.13
C CYS A 111 2.78 26.92 -21.00
N GLY A 112 1.48 27.17 -21.24
CA GLY A 112 0.41 26.19 -21.19
C GLY A 112 0.49 25.13 -22.30
N GLU A 113 1.12 25.45 -23.41
CA GLU A 113 1.29 24.52 -24.55
C GLU A 113 2.37 23.46 -24.27
N HIS A 114 3.25 23.69 -23.28
CA HIS A 114 4.37 22.82 -22.95
C HIS A 114 4.09 21.91 -21.75
N GLN A 115 3.88 20.61 -21.99
CA GLN A 115 3.57 19.62 -20.94
C GLN A 115 4.76 19.30 -20.03
N ARG A 116 6.01 19.40 -20.55
CA ARG A 116 7.22 19.15 -19.79
C ARG A 116 8.09 20.39 -19.76
N ARG A 117 8.76 20.68 -18.59
CA ARG A 117 9.65 21.83 -18.42
C ARG A 117 9.03 23.14 -18.92
N LYS A 118 7.80 23.37 -18.54
CA LYS A 118 6.92 24.46 -19.01
C LYS A 118 7.64 25.79 -19.32
N THR A 119 8.37 26.33 -18.35
CA THR A 119 9.03 27.64 -18.51
C THR A 119 10.26 27.57 -19.39
N LEU A 120 11.11 26.54 -19.24
CA LEU A 120 12.33 26.43 -20.04
C LEU A 120 12.02 26.08 -21.50
N SER A 121 11.11 25.16 -21.75
CA SER A 121 10.72 24.80 -23.10
C SER A 121 10.00 25.95 -23.81
N ALA A 122 9.07 26.62 -23.11
CA ALA A 122 8.39 27.79 -23.64
C ALA A 122 9.38 28.96 -23.91
N TRP A 123 10.36 29.18 -23.01
CA TRP A 123 11.37 30.19 -23.21
C TRP A 123 12.24 29.92 -24.45
N ARG A 124 12.66 28.68 -24.65
CA ARG A 124 13.41 28.25 -25.85
C ARG A 124 12.60 28.45 -27.13
N HIS A 125 11.31 28.05 -27.06
CA HIS A 125 10.37 28.26 -28.17
C HIS A 125 10.23 29.76 -28.49
N LEU A 126 10.01 30.61 -27.48
CA LEU A 126 9.95 32.05 -27.65
C LEU A 126 11.22 32.64 -28.30
N MET A 127 12.39 32.20 -27.83
CA MET A 127 13.65 32.73 -28.36
C MET A 127 13.93 32.26 -29.79
N ARG A 128 13.70 30.99 -30.09
CA ARG A 128 14.03 30.40 -31.38
C ARG A 128 12.98 30.72 -32.43
N ASP A 129 11.72 30.45 -32.14
CA ASP A 129 10.70 30.44 -33.14
C ASP A 129 10.05 31.81 -33.34
N PHE A 130 9.86 32.59 -32.26
CA PHE A 130 9.30 33.93 -32.36
C PHE A 130 10.37 35.02 -32.55
N LEU A 131 11.43 34.98 -31.78
CA LEU A 131 12.42 36.08 -31.83
C LEU A 131 13.43 35.91 -32.97
N ILE A 132 14.01 34.70 -33.14
CA ILE A 132 15.05 34.45 -34.15
C ILE A 132 14.42 34.22 -35.52
N ALA A 133 13.41 33.43 -35.60
CA ALA A 133 12.72 33.14 -36.89
C ALA A 133 11.87 34.30 -37.40
N GLY A 134 11.62 35.33 -36.59
CA GLY A 134 10.94 36.55 -37.02
C GLY A 134 9.40 36.46 -36.99
N GLU A 135 8.84 35.56 -36.24
CA GLU A 135 7.39 35.53 -36.04
C GLU A 135 6.88 36.74 -35.28
N THR A 136 5.64 37.11 -35.48
CA THR A 136 5.02 38.27 -34.81
C THR A 136 4.87 38.02 -33.34
N ILE A 137 5.42 38.91 -32.52
CA ILE A 137 5.39 38.80 -31.06
C ILE A 137 4.26 39.66 -30.51
N PRO A 138 3.24 39.11 -29.87
CA PRO A 138 2.15 39.87 -29.29
C PRO A 138 2.63 40.96 -28.32
N GLY A 139 2.11 42.16 -28.47
CA GLY A 139 2.52 43.32 -27.67
C GLY A 139 3.76 44.05 -28.17
N TYR A 140 4.44 43.54 -29.17
CA TYR A 140 5.55 44.18 -29.85
C TYR A 140 5.18 44.40 -31.31
N ARG A 141 5.50 45.60 -31.84
CA ARG A 141 5.25 45.99 -33.25
C ARG A 141 6.47 45.80 -34.13
N THR A 142 7.46 45.10 -33.68
CA THR A 142 8.75 45.01 -34.33
C THR A 142 9.36 43.63 -34.16
N ASP A 143 10.24 43.26 -35.10
CA ASP A 143 11.06 42.06 -35.02
C ASP A 143 12.26 42.25 -34.09
N TRP A 144 13.15 41.26 -34.01
CA TRP A 144 14.32 41.30 -33.18
C TRP A 144 15.22 42.52 -33.49
N ARG A 145 15.25 42.99 -34.74
CA ARG A 145 16.08 44.15 -35.17
C ARG A 145 15.59 45.41 -34.51
N GLY A 146 14.31 45.69 -34.56
CA GLY A 146 13.71 46.83 -33.89
C GLY A 146 13.81 46.76 -32.38
N ILE A 147 13.68 45.58 -31.76
CA ILE A 147 13.92 45.39 -30.32
C ILE A 147 15.37 45.71 -29.98
N TRP A 148 16.32 45.21 -30.78
CA TRP A 148 17.75 45.49 -30.59
C TRP A 148 18.04 47.00 -30.65
N LEU A 149 17.60 47.70 -31.70
CA LEU A 149 17.82 49.14 -31.87
C LEU A 149 17.19 49.94 -30.71
N SER A 150 16.05 49.55 -30.23
CA SER A 150 15.42 50.20 -29.08
C SER A 150 16.20 49.99 -27.78
N GLU A 151 16.85 48.86 -27.62
CA GLU A 151 17.69 48.57 -26.47
C GLU A 151 19.11 49.17 -26.55
N HIS A 152 19.59 49.38 -27.77
CA HIS A 152 20.96 49.85 -28.05
C HIS A 152 20.95 51.07 -28.98
N PRO A 153 20.36 52.20 -28.56
CA PRO A 153 20.30 53.41 -29.38
C PRO A 153 21.69 53.88 -29.78
N GLY A 154 21.85 54.19 -31.07
CA GLY A 154 23.14 54.67 -31.63
C GLY A 154 24.17 53.58 -31.96
N ARG A 155 23.83 52.30 -31.79
CA ARG A 155 24.67 51.19 -32.24
C ARG A 155 24.24 50.67 -33.60
N LEU A 156 25.21 50.14 -34.36
CA LEU A 156 24.95 49.46 -35.63
C LEU A 156 24.21 48.15 -35.34
N LEU A 157 23.27 47.84 -36.23
CA LEU A 157 22.53 46.56 -36.18
C LEU A 157 23.51 45.40 -36.41
N PRO A 158 23.47 44.34 -35.60
CA PRO A 158 24.23 43.13 -35.85
C PRO A 158 23.79 42.46 -37.17
N GLU A 159 24.73 41.81 -37.85
CA GLU A 159 24.46 41.07 -39.09
C GLU A 159 23.49 39.89 -38.85
N SER A 160 23.60 39.25 -37.69
CA SER A 160 22.73 38.14 -37.26
C SER A 160 22.04 38.44 -35.94
N CYS A 161 20.93 37.76 -35.65
CA CYS A 161 20.21 37.91 -34.39
C CYS A 161 21.13 37.57 -33.19
N PRO A 162 21.40 38.57 -32.30
CA PRO A 162 22.25 38.34 -31.14
C PRO A 162 21.54 37.64 -30.02
N TYR A 163 20.24 37.47 -30.10
CA TYR A 163 19.43 36.78 -29.14
C TYR A 163 19.48 35.24 -29.42
N THR A 164 19.65 34.49 -28.38
CA THR A 164 19.82 33.03 -28.48
C THR A 164 19.06 32.31 -27.36
N ASP A 165 18.69 31.07 -27.58
CA ASP A 165 18.14 30.22 -26.58
C ASP A 165 19.18 29.63 -25.60
N SER A 166 20.45 29.99 -25.78
CA SER A 166 21.52 29.56 -24.88
C SER A 166 21.45 30.30 -23.56
N TRP A 167 21.11 29.63 -22.54
CA TRP A 167 21.11 30.08 -21.14
C TRP A 167 22.49 30.02 -20.47
N GLN A 168 23.41 29.32 -21.07
CA GLN A 168 24.82 29.24 -20.65
C GLN A 168 25.66 30.37 -21.25
N GLY A 169 25.11 31.12 -22.16
CA GLY A 169 25.77 32.20 -22.83
C GLY A 169 26.01 33.37 -21.88
N ALA A 170 27.20 33.87 -21.87
CA ALA A 170 27.59 35.00 -21.04
C ALA A 170 27.12 36.33 -21.56
N ALA A 171 26.91 36.43 -22.82
CA ALA A 171 26.70 37.70 -23.47
C ALA A 171 25.25 37.90 -23.81
N ALA A 172 24.47 38.23 -22.83
CA ALA A 172 23.18 38.83 -23.03
C ALA A 172 22.38 38.32 -24.23
N CYS A 173 21.83 37.21 -24.08
CA CYS A 173 21.26 36.58 -25.23
C CYS A 173 19.73 36.63 -25.27
N SER A 174 19.15 37.65 -24.61
CA SER A 174 17.71 37.88 -24.65
C SER A 174 17.36 39.33 -24.55
N PRO A 175 16.26 39.84 -25.11
CA PRO A 175 15.77 41.18 -24.90
C PRO A 175 15.58 41.54 -23.42
N ALA A 176 15.56 42.80 -23.09
CA ALA A 176 15.36 43.26 -21.73
C ALA A 176 14.05 42.73 -21.13
N GLY A 177 14.12 42.04 -19.98
CA GLY A 177 12.98 41.42 -19.34
C GLY A 177 12.63 40.02 -19.87
N TRP A 178 13.29 39.55 -20.93
CA TRP A 178 13.05 38.25 -21.54
C TRP A 178 13.98 37.14 -21.07
N SER A 179 14.84 37.44 -20.08
CA SER A 179 15.68 36.40 -19.52
C SER A 179 14.81 35.28 -18.94
N TYR A 180 15.29 34.03 -18.99
CA TYR A 180 14.60 32.88 -18.41
C TYR A 180 14.14 33.17 -16.98
N SER A 181 15.02 33.72 -16.13
CA SER A 181 14.70 34.03 -14.73
C SER A 181 13.62 35.11 -14.56
N SER A 182 13.54 36.07 -15.49
CA SER A 182 12.49 37.09 -15.47
C SER A 182 11.14 36.55 -15.90
N LEU A 183 11.12 35.79 -17.00
CA LEU A 183 9.89 35.20 -17.53
C LEU A 183 9.35 34.06 -16.66
N ALA A 184 10.24 33.34 -15.97
CA ALA A 184 9.82 32.30 -15.02
C ALA A 184 9.00 32.88 -13.85
N LYS A 185 9.28 34.13 -13.44
CA LYS A 185 8.52 34.80 -12.35
C LYS A 185 7.10 35.19 -12.72
N ILE A 186 6.82 35.35 -14.01
CA ILE A 186 5.48 35.70 -14.53
C ILE A 186 4.80 34.54 -15.26
N ALA A 187 5.42 33.37 -15.21
CA ALA A 187 4.80 32.17 -15.73
C ALA A 187 3.48 31.87 -14.98
N PRO A 188 2.56 31.08 -15.58
CA PRO A 188 1.35 30.68 -14.92
C PRO A 188 1.66 30.00 -13.58
N GLU A 189 0.80 30.20 -12.60
CA GLU A 189 0.85 29.43 -11.35
C GLU A 189 0.82 27.94 -11.63
N PRO A 190 1.43 27.11 -10.78
CA PRO A 190 1.56 25.68 -11.04
C PRO A 190 0.23 24.95 -11.31
N ASP A 191 -0.81 25.33 -10.62
CA ASP A 191 -2.17 24.79 -10.77
C ASP A 191 -2.81 25.21 -12.11
N VAL A 192 -2.71 26.50 -12.45
CA VAL A 192 -3.22 27.05 -13.72
C VAL A 192 -2.50 26.39 -14.90
N TRP A 193 -1.17 26.27 -14.79
CA TRP A 193 -0.39 25.56 -15.80
C TRP A 193 -0.79 24.08 -15.92
N ALA A 194 -0.94 23.39 -14.78
CA ALA A 194 -1.31 21.99 -14.77
C ALA A 194 -2.68 21.77 -15.46
N GLY A 195 -3.61 22.70 -15.23
CA GLY A 195 -4.92 22.67 -15.90
C GLY A 195 -4.85 22.88 -17.40
N ALA A 196 -4.02 23.85 -17.84
CA ALA A 196 -3.88 24.18 -19.25
C ALA A 196 -3.08 23.13 -20.04
N ALA A 197 -1.96 22.67 -19.49
CA ALA A 197 -1.02 21.78 -20.21
C ALA A 197 -1.34 20.29 -20.07
N VAL A 198 -1.90 19.87 -18.95
CA VAL A 198 -2.11 18.45 -18.62
C VAL A 198 -3.60 18.10 -18.44
N GLY A 199 -4.39 19.09 -18.12
CA GLY A 199 -5.84 18.97 -17.94
C GLY A 199 -6.29 19.12 -16.49
N VAL A 200 -7.61 19.26 -16.32
CA VAL A 200 -8.26 19.57 -15.03
C VAL A 200 -7.88 18.57 -13.92
N HIS A 201 -7.58 17.33 -14.27
CA HIS A 201 -7.15 16.34 -13.27
C HIS A 201 -5.83 16.70 -12.61
N ALA A 202 -4.89 17.29 -13.34
CA ALA A 202 -3.60 17.69 -12.80
C ALA A 202 -3.70 18.88 -11.83
N MET A 203 -4.69 19.77 -12.01
CA MET A 203 -4.95 20.86 -11.08
C MET A 203 -5.31 20.37 -9.67
N ARG A 204 -5.87 19.18 -9.57
CA ARG A 204 -6.30 18.62 -8.26
C ARG A 204 -5.14 18.44 -7.29
N ALA A 205 -3.92 18.25 -7.78
CA ALA A 205 -2.73 18.14 -6.94
C ALA A 205 -2.44 19.45 -6.16
N PHE A 206 -2.98 20.57 -6.63
CA PHE A 206 -2.80 21.90 -6.04
C PHE A 206 -4.01 22.37 -5.23
N ASN A 207 -5.08 21.58 -5.20
CA ASN A 207 -6.21 21.93 -4.36
C ASN A 207 -5.81 21.88 -2.88
N PRO A 208 -6.31 22.82 -2.05
CA PRO A 208 -6.04 22.77 -0.64
C PRO A 208 -6.50 21.43 -0.08
N SER A 209 -5.60 20.77 0.63
CA SER A 209 -5.95 19.54 1.36
C SER A 209 -6.58 19.94 2.70
N ILE A 210 -7.74 19.39 2.98
CA ILE A 210 -8.29 19.45 4.32
C ILE A 210 -7.55 18.39 5.13
N PRO A 211 -6.79 18.76 6.17
CA PRO A 211 -6.12 17.77 7.00
C PRO A 211 -7.19 16.93 7.71
N HIS A 212 -7.04 15.62 7.63
CA HIS A 212 -7.84 14.67 8.39
C HIS A 212 -7.06 14.27 9.63
N THR A 213 -7.71 14.24 10.78
CA THR A 213 -7.12 13.82 12.05
C THR A 213 -7.61 12.44 12.45
N ARG A 214 -6.76 11.70 13.16
CA ARG A 214 -7.10 10.42 13.82
C ARG A 214 -7.49 10.61 15.27
N VAL A 215 -7.26 11.79 15.81
CA VAL A 215 -7.57 12.12 17.21
C VAL A 215 -9.05 11.87 17.50
N GLY A 216 -9.33 11.10 18.54
CA GLY A 216 -10.68 10.72 18.94
C GLY A 216 -11.29 9.55 18.16
N LEU A 217 -10.60 8.98 17.16
CA LEU A 217 -11.02 7.72 16.56
C LEU A 217 -10.68 6.54 17.47
N ARG A 218 -11.54 5.53 17.45
CA ARG A 218 -11.30 4.24 18.12
C ARG A 218 -10.92 3.18 17.10
N PRO A 219 -10.18 2.14 17.47
CA PRO A 219 -9.86 1.04 16.58
C PRO A 219 -11.12 0.44 15.96
N MET A 220 -11.05 0.13 14.69
CA MET A 220 -12.16 -0.43 13.91
C MET A 220 -13.42 0.45 13.82
N SER A 221 -13.35 1.73 14.23
CA SER A 221 -14.41 2.71 13.98
C SER A 221 -14.39 3.25 12.55
N VAL A 222 -13.20 3.29 11.94
CA VAL A 222 -13.00 3.65 10.53
C VAL A 222 -12.00 2.69 9.92
N ILE A 223 -12.39 2.01 8.86
CA ILE A 223 -11.51 1.12 8.11
C ILE A 223 -11.45 1.52 6.64
N THR A 224 -10.37 1.12 5.99
CA THR A 224 -10.24 1.20 4.54
C THR A 224 -9.82 -0.17 4.00
N MET A 225 -10.37 -0.55 2.84
CA MET A 225 -10.12 -1.83 2.20
C MET A 225 -9.87 -1.61 0.71
N ASP A 226 -8.88 -2.32 0.17
CA ASP A 226 -8.53 -2.27 -1.24
C ASP A 226 -7.78 -3.52 -1.68
N ASP A 227 -7.77 -3.76 -2.99
CA ASP A 227 -6.97 -4.82 -3.57
C ASP A 227 -5.60 -4.33 -4.04
N VAL A 228 -4.64 -5.26 -4.00
CA VAL A 228 -3.27 -5.04 -4.46
C VAL A 228 -2.80 -6.22 -5.28
N LYS A 229 -2.22 -5.97 -6.44
CA LYS A 229 -1.51 -7.00 -7.21
C LYS A 229 -0.11 -7.14 -6.66
N LEU A 230 0.23 -8.31 -6.14
CA LEU A 230 1.59 -8.55 -5.65
C LEU A 230 2.58 -8.70 -6.82
N ASP A 231 3.79 -8.19 -6.62
CA ASP A 231 4.83 -8.20 -7.64
C ASP A 231 5.63 -9.53 -7.62
N ALA A 232 4.93 -10.64 -7.54
CA ALA A 232 5.49 -11.99 -7.56
C ALA A 232 4.57 -12.94 -8.33
N PHE A 233 5.13 -14.01 -8.89
CA PHE A 233 4.35 -15.13 -9.41
C PHE A 233 4.24 -16.23 -8.37
N CYS A 234 3.12 -16.95 -8.37
CA CYS A 234 2.80 -17.97 -7.39
C CYS A 234 2.11 -19.16 -8.05
N TRP A 235 2.43 -20.36 -7.60
CA TRP A 235 1.73 -21.59 -7.95
C TRP A 235 0.53 -21.80 -7.03
N TYR A 236 -0.65 -21.83 -7.60
CA TYR A 236 -1.85 -22.23 -6.88
C TYR A 236 -2.06 -23.74 -7.00
N PRO A 237 -2.63 -24.39 -5.96
CA PRO A 237 -2.91 -25.83 -6.00
C PRO A 237 -3.79 -26.20 -7.20
N GLY A 238 -3.35 -27.18 -7.99
CA GLY A 238 -4.11 -27.68 -9.13
C GLY A 238 -4.04 -26.84 -10.41
N GLU A 239 -3.29 -25.74 -10.43
CA GLU A 239 -3.10 -24.93 -11.64
C GLU A 239 -1.87 -25.36 -12.43
N ALA A 240 -1.98 -25.29 -13.76
CA ALA A 240 -0.92 -25.67 -14.68
C ALA A 240 0.12 -24.54 -14.92
N GLU A 241 -0.18 -23.31 -14.48
CA GLU A 241 0.67 -22.15 -14.69
C GLU A 241 0.72 -21.25 -13.46
N PRO A 242 1.89 -20.62 -13.16
CA PRO A 242 1.95 -19.66 -12.08
C PRO A 242 1.16 -18.41 -12.43
N ARG A 243 0.45 -17.87 -11.47
CA ARG A 243 -0.33 -16.63 -11.63
C ARG A 243 0.15 -15.55 -10.67
N ARG A 244 -0.11 -14.31 -11.07
CA ARG A 244 0.10 -13.17 -10.20
C ARG A 244 -0.99 -13.13 -9.14
N PRO A 245 -0.65 -13.16 -7.84
CA PRO A 245 -1.64 -13.10 -6.77
C PRO A 245 -2.20 -11.70 -6.60
N VAL A 246 -3.43 -11.64 -6.14
CA VAL A 246 -4.09 -10.41 -5.69
C VAL A 246 -4.30 -10.51 -4.19
N GLY A 247 -3.82 -9.51 -3.47
CA GLY A 247 -4.10 -9.36 -2.05
C GLY A 247 -5.32 -8.46 -1.86
N LEU A 248 -6.15 -8.77 -0.88
CA LEU A 248 -7.19 -7.89 -0.36
C LEU A 248 -6.82 -7.54 1.07
N GLY A 249 -6.51 -6.29 1.34
CA GLY A 249 -6.11 -5.86 2.67
C GLY A 249 -7.12 -4.93 3.31
N VAL A 250 -7.23 -5.04 4.63
CA VAL A 250 -8.07 -4.19 5.47
C VAL A 250 -7.20 -3.49 6.49
N LEU A 251 -7.24 -2.17 6.47
CA LEU A 251 -6.45 -1.32 7.36
C LEU A 251 -7.37 -0.57 8.31
N ASP A 252 -7.08 -0.67 9.60
CA ASP A 252 -7.65 0.23 10.61
C ASP A 252 -7.07 1.63 10.47
N VAL A 253 -7.92 2.61 10.18
CA VAL A 253 -7.47 4.01 9.97
C VAL A 253 -6.92 4.62 11.24
N THR A 254 -7.43 4.23 12.40
CA THR A 254 -7.04 4.78 13.69
C THR A 254 -5.57 4.48 14.00
N THR A 255 -5.19 3.23 13.92
CA THR A 255 -3.86 2.75 14.31
C THR A 255 -2.92 2.52 13.13
N GLY A 256 -3.45 2.53 11.90
CA GLY A 256 -2.67 2.17 10.72
C GLY A 256 -2.33 0.67 10.65
N CYS A 257 -2.94 -0.15 11.51
CA CYS A 257 -2.71 -1.59 11.55
C CYS A 257 -3.43 -2.29 10.40
N MET A 258 -2.73 -3.13 9.65
CA MET A 258 -3.33 -4.07 8.70
C MET A 258 -3.95 -5.21 9.50
N VAL A 259 -5.27 -5.19 9.67
CA VAL A 259 -6.01 -6.12 10.54
C VAL A 259 -6.44 -7.39 9.83
N ASP A 260 -6.50 -7.35 8.50
CA ASP A 260 -6.81 -8.51 7.68
C ASP A 260 -6.13 -8.42 6.32
N PHE A 261 -5.71 -9.56 5.79
CA PHE A 261 -5.12 -9.66 4.45
C PHE A 261 -5.43 -11.04 3.86
N ALA A 262 -6.24 -11.05 2.82
CA ALA A 262 -6.53 -12.26 2.05
C ALA A 262 -5.71 -12.28 0.76
N LEU A 263 -5.13 -13.45 0.44
CA LEU A 263 -4.36 -13.67 -0.78
C LEU A 263 -5.14 -14.60 -1.70
N VAL A 264 -5.46 -14.15 -2.90
CA VAL A 264 -6.32 -14.87 -3.84
C VAL A 264 -5.70 -14.88 -5.25
N PRO A 265 -6.00 -15.88 -6.08
CA PRO A 265 -5.57 -15.88 -7.47
C PRO A 265 -6.29 -14.77 -8.25
N ALA A 266 -5.56 -14.10 -9.12
CA ALA A 266 -6.17 -13.21 -10.09
C ALA A 266 -7.08 -14.01 -11.02
N GLN A 267 -8.31 -13.55 -11.19
CA GLN A 267 -9.23 -14.18 -12.13
C GLN A 267 -9.02 -13.62 -13.54
N GLU A 268 -8.84 -14.49 -14.50
CA GLU A 268 -8.76 -14.15 -15.91
C GLU A 268 -10.19 -14.18 -16.51
N ARG A 269 -10.60 -13.10 -17.12
CA ARG A 269 -11.88 -13.03 -17.84
C ARG A 269 -11.74 -13.70 -19.21
N ALA A 270 -12.88 -14.06 -19.80
CA ALA A 270 -12.92 -14.67 -21.14
C ALA A 270 -12.27 -13.80 -22.24
N ASP A 271 -12.15 -12.50 -22.02
CA ASP A 271 -11.48 -11.55 -22.90
C ASP A 271 -9.96 -11.43 -22.67
N GLY A 272 -9.39 -12.27 -21.80
CA GLY A 272 -7.97 -12.25 -21.42
C GLY A 272 -7.59 -11.12 -20.46
N THR A 273 -8.55 -10.29 -20.04
CA THR A 273 -8.28 -9.27 -19.02
C THR A 273 -8.30 -9.91 -17.62
N VAL A 274 -7.29 -9.57 -16.81
CA VAL A 274 -7.26 -9.99 -15.41
C VAL A 274 -8.28 -9.17 -14.64
N SER A 275 -9.37 -9.80 -14.22
CA SER A 275 -10.35 -9.15 -13.37
C SER A 275 -9.78 -8.95 -11.97
N GLY A 276 -10.22 -7.87 -11.31
CA GLY A 276 -10.06 -7.74 -9.88
C GLY A 276 -10.77 -8.88 -9.13
N LEU A 277 -10.79 -8.74 -7.80
CA LEU A 277 -11.43 -9.69 -6.92
C LEU A 277 -12.91 -9.92 -7.28
N ALA A 278 -13.35 -11.17 -7.24
CA ALA A 278 -14.78 -11.46 -7.29
C ALA A 278 -15.49 -10.88 -6.05
N ALA A 279 -16.76 -10.53 -6.18
CA ALA A 279 -17.57 -10.00 -5.06
C ALA A 279 -17.56 -10.92 -3.82
N PHE A 280 -17.38 -12.21 -4.04
CA PHE A 280 -17.19 -13.20 -2.99
C PHE A 280 -16.06 -12.83 -2.01
N TRP A 281 -14.89 -12.41 -2.51
CA TRP A 281 -13.76 -12.09 -1.65
C TRP A 281 -13.99 -10.86 -0.78
N ALA A 282 -14.71 -9.88 -1.31
CA ALA A 282 -15.13 -8.73 -0.52
C ALA A 282 -16.09 -9.15 0.61
N ARG A 283 -17.06 -10.02 0.32
CA ARG A 283 -17.96 -10.58 1.33
C ARG A 283 -17.23 -11.44 2.36
N TYR A 284 -16.27 -12.24 1.90
CA TYR A 284 -15.42 -13.04 2.76
C TYR A 284 -14.62 -12.15 3.74
N ALA A 285 -13.96 -11.10 3.24
CA ALA A 285 -13.24 -10.16 4.09
C ALA A 285 -14.17 -9.50 5.12
N TRP A 286 -15.38 -9.11 4.71
CA TRP A 286 -16.36 -8.53 5.63
C TRP A 286 -16.86 -9.53 6.68
N ALA A 287 -17.18 -10.76 6.29
CA ALA A 287 -17.53 -11.82 7.22
C ALA A 287 -16.39 -12.03 8.23
N ASN A 288 -15.16 -12.01 7.72
CA ASN A 288 -13.97 -12.15 8.53
C ASN A 288 -13.80 -11.03 9.55
N ILE A 289 -13.86 -9.78 9.09
CA ILE A 289 -13.77 -8.61 9.97
C ILE A 289 -14.81 -8.67 11.06
N LEU A 290 -16.08 -8.87 10.69
CA LEU A 290 -17.20 -8.83 11.62
C LEU A 290 -17.16 -9.94 12.66
N CYS A 291 -16.71 -11.14 12.27
CA CYS A 291 -16.78 -12.32 13.13
C CYS A 291 -15.48 -12.55 13.93
N ASN A 292 -14.34 -12.25 13.36
CA ASN A 292 -13.05 -12.61 13.95
C ASN A 292 -12.24 -11.43 14.46
N VAL A 293 -12.18 -10.34 13.72
CA VAL A 293 -11.53 -9.10 14.17
C VAL A 293 -12.44 -8.37 15.14
N GLY A 294 -13.68 -8.12 14.71
CA GLY A 294 -14.65 -7.29 15.38
C GLY A 294 -14.65 -5.86 14.84
N VAL A 295 -15.69 -5.11 15.19
CA VAL A 295 -15.87 -3.70 14.84
C VAL A 295 -16.12 -2.88 16.09
N ASP A 296 -15.91 -1.57 16.02
CA ASP A 296 -16.22 -0.67 17.14
C ASP A 296 -17.68 -0.84 17.57
N ARG A 297 -17.94 -0.71 18.88
CA ARG A 297 -19.29 -0.84 19.44
C ARG A 297 -20.25 0.21 18.97
N ASP A 298 -19.75 1.36 18.47
CA ASP A 298 -20.57 2.39 17.83
C ASP A 298 -20.65 2.22 16.31
N GLY A 299 -20.33 1.02 15.81
CA GLY A 299 -20.35 0.67 14.41
C GLY A 299 -19.06 1.06 13.67
N VAL A 300 -18.96 0.64 12.42
CA VAL A 300 -17.80 0.85 11.56
C VAL A 300 -18.15 1.69 10.34
N ARG A 301 -17.32 2.67 10.03
CA ARG A 301 -17.36 3.44 8.79
C ARG A 301 -16.31 2.89 7.81
N ALA A 302 -16.75 2.44 6.67
CA ALA A 302 -15.90 1.89 5.63
C ALA A 302 -15.59 2.92 4.56
N LEU A 303 -14.31 3.24 4.38
CA LEU A 303 -13.81 4.08 3.30
C LEU A 303 -13.42 3.15 2.15
N LEU A 304 -14.33 2.95 1.21
CA LEU A 304 -14.18 2.00 0.11
C LEU A 304 -14.05 2.70 -1.23
N GLU A 305 -13.38 2.04 -2.16
CA GLU A 305 -13.34 2.45 -3.55
C GLU A 305 -14.46 1.80 -4.38
N HIS A 306 -14.79 2.43 -5.51
CA HIS A 306 -15.54 1.78 -6.57
C HIS A 306 -14.63 0.78 -7.31
N GLY A 307 -14.64 -0.43 -6.92
CA GLY A 307 -13.84 -1.47 -7.55
C GLY A 307 -14.27 -2.83 -7.06
N SER A 308 -13.43 -3.79 -7.28
CA SER A 308 -13.62 -5.18 -6.86
C SER A 308 -13.74 -5.35 -5.36
N ALA A 309 -13.14 -4.44 -4.57
CA ALA A 309 -13.24 -4.41 -3.12
C ALA A 309 -14.39 -3.52 -2.59
N GLY A 310 -15.17 -2.90 -3.48
CA GLY A 310 -16.26 -2.00 -3.11
C GLY A 310 -17.53 -2.76 -2.68
N LEU A 311 -18.25 -2.17 -1.74
CA LEU A 311 -19.61 -2.59 -1.40
C LEU A 311 -20.63 -1.68 -2.09
N THR A 312 -21.62 -2.28 -2.72
CA THR A 312 -22.79 -1.55 -3.24
C THR A 312 -23.68 -1.09 -2.08
N GLN A 313 -24.64 -0.22 -2.34
CA GLN A 313 -25.66 0.15 -1.34
C GLN A 313 -26.47 -1.08 -0.92
N GLU A 314 -26.78 -1.93 -1.86
CA GLU A 314 -27.52 -3.17 -1.63
C GLU A 314 -26.73 -4.14 -0.71
N ASP A 315 -25.42 -4.27 -0.92
CA ASP A 315 -24.56 -5.06 -0.02
C ASP A 315 -24.53 -4.48 1.39
N GLU A 316 -24.41 -3.15 1.52
CA GLU A 316 -24.44 -2.47 2.82
C GLU A 316 -25.78 -2.72 3.55
N ASP A 317 -26.88 -2.54 2.86
CA ASP A 317 -28.21 -2.71 3.44
C ASP A 317 -28.47 -4.19 3.79
N ARG A 318 -28.02 -5.12 2.96
CA ARG A 318 -28.06 -6.57 3.22
C ARG A 318 -27.25 -6.94 4.45
N ILE A 319 -26.01 -6.48 4.55
CA ILE A 319 -25.14 -6.77 5.71
C ILE A 319 -25.79 -6.20 6.98
N ASN A 320 -26.26 -4.98 6.96
CA ASN A 320 -26.93 -4.39 8.12
C ASN A 320 -28.23 -5.13 8.50
N ALA A 321 -28.99 -5.61 7.52
CA ALA A 321 -30.18 -6.44 7.79
C ALA A 321 -29.80 -7.78 8.46
N ILE A 322 -28.66 -8.35 8.10
CA ILE A 322 -28.13 -9.57 8.72
C ILE A 322 -27.67 -9.31 10.16
N LEU A 323 -26.96 -8.19 10.38
CA LEU A 323 -26.44 -7.82 11.70
C LEU A 323 -27.54 -7.38 12.67
N GLY A 324 -28.69 -7.01 12.16
CA GLY A 324 -29.78 -6.42 12.92
C GLY A 324 -29.57 -4.95 13.26
N PRO A 325 -30.55 -4.32 13.93
CA PRO A 325 -30.47 -2.92 14.31
C PRO A 325 -29.36 -2.71 15.35
N HIS A 326 -28.68 -1.56 15.24
CA HIS A 326 -27.71 -1.18 16.26
C HIS A 326 -28.44 -0.89 17.60
N PRO A 327 -27.85 -1.31 18.76
CA PRO A 327 -28.46 -1.08 20.09
C PRO A 327 -28.68 0.41 20.40
N ASP A 328 -27.75 1.27 19.94
CA ASP A 328 -27.93 2.72 20.04
C ASP A 328 -28.64 3.25 18.79
N PRO A 329 -29.87 3.80 18.94
CA PRO A 329 -30.61 4.38 17.84
C PRO A 329 -29.92 5.57 17.17
N LYS A 330 -29.01 6.26 17.87
CA LYS A 330 -28.24 7.37 17.31
C LYS A 330 -27.20 6.91 16.29
N VAL A 331 -26.67 5.72 16.46
CA VAL A 331 -25.74 5.09 15.52
C VAL A 331 -26.50 4.49 14.33
N GLY A 332 -27.61 3.84 14.60
CA GLY A 332 -28.55 3.31 13.62
C GLY A 332 -28.09 2.04 12.90
N LYS A 333 -26.85 2.00 12.37
CA LYS A 333 -26.32 0.88 11.58
C LYS A 333 -24.96 0.43 12.11
N TRP A 334 -24.67 -0.86 12.01
CA TRP A 334 -23.35 -1.42 12.33
C TRP A 334 -22.29 -1.09 11.29
N LEU A 335 -22.67 -1.09 10.01
CA LEU A 335 -21.82 -0.78 8.89
C LEU A 335 -22.33 0.43 8.13
N THR A 336 -21.50 1.43 7.94
CA THR A 336 -21.79 2.59 7.10
C THR A 336 -20.69 2.74 6.05
N VAL A 337 -21.03 2.58 4.78
CA VAL A 337 -20.10 2.90 3.69
C VAL A 337 -20.15 4.41 3.46
N VAL A 338 -19.02 5.07 3.63
CA VAL A 338 -18.91 6.51 3.45
C VAL A 338 -19.02 6.85 1.96
N ARG A 339 -20.08 7.56 1.60
CA ARG A 339 -20.43 7.92 0.21
C ARG A 339 -20.36 9.41 0.00
N SER A 340 -20.12 9.81 -1.24
CA SER A 340 -20.21 11.21 -1.65
C SER A 340 -21.66 11.67 -1.61
N SER A 341 -21.89 12.82 -0.98
CA SER A 341 -23.23 13.45 -0.92
C SER A 341 -23.80 13.80 -2.30
N THR A 342 -22.95 13.95 -3.31
CA THR A 342 -23.34 14.43 -4.66
C THR A 342 -23.73 13.31 -5.61
N SER A 343 -23.21 12.11 -5.44
CA SER A 343 -23.41 11.00 -6.39
C SER A 343 -23.89 9.69 -5.78
N GLY A 344 -24.03 9.62 -4.45
CA GLY A 344 -24.30 8.37 -3.74
C GLY A 344 -23.21 7.32 -3.87
N ALA A 345 -22.10 7.64 -4.57
CA ALA A 345 -20.98 6.75 -4.77
C ALA A 345 -20.05 6.76 -3.54
N PRO A 346 -19.31 5.66 -3.27
CA PRO A 346 -18.30 5.64 -2.21
C PRO A 346 -17.34 6.82 -2.31
N LEU A 347 -16.93 7.35 -1.16
CA LEU A 347 -16.21 8.63 -1.02
C LEU A 347 -14.95 8.73 -1.88
N LEU A 348 -14.25 7.61 -2.06
CA LEU A 348 -12.99 7.58 -2.78
C LEU A 348 -13.12 7.83 -4.28
N LYS A 349 -14.29 7.67 -4.87
CA LYS A 349 -14.51 7.92 -6.30
C LYS A 349 -15.28 9.18 -6.65
N GLY A 350 -16.05 9.74 -5.73
CA GLY A 350 -17.14 10.67 -6.06
C GLY A 350 -16.88 12.14 -5.86
N LEU A 351 -15.96 12.54 -5.00
CA LEU A 351 -15.97 13.90 -4.44
C LEU A 351 -15.69 15.02 -5.44
N PHE A 352 -15.09 14.80 -6.60
CA PHE A 352 -14.69 15.90 -7.50
C PHE A 352 -14.58 15.53 -9.00
N SER A 353 -15.30 14.54 -9.49
CA SER A 353 -15.27 14.23 -10.90
C SER A 353 -16.66 13.92 -11.45
N GLU A 354 -17.08 14.72 -12.39
CA GLU A 354 -18.24 14.44 -13.24
C GLU A 354 -18.17 13.08 -13.94
N ARG A 355 -16.99 12.44 -13.97
CA ARG A 355 -16.71 11.13 -14.57
C ARG A 355 -16.42 10.02 -13.57
N GLY A 356 -16.71 10.19 -12.28
CA GLY A 356 -16.61 9.13 -11.28
C GLY A 356 -15.20 8.67 -10.90
N ARG A 357 -14.13 9.42 -11.20
CA ARG A 357 -12.75 9.10 -10.78
C ARG A 357 -12.47 9.69 -9.40
N GLY A 358 -12.04 8.84 -8.45
CA GLY A 358 -11.74 9.23 -7.08
C GLY A 358 -10.50 10.10 -6.92
N ARG A 359 -10.32 10.64 -5.70
CA ARG A 359 -9.06 11.31 -5.32
C ARG A 359 -8.05 10.28 -4.85
N PRO A 360 -6.85 10.19 -5.45
CA PRO A 360 -5.78 9.31 -4.97
C PRO A 360 -5.39 9.58 -3.51
N THR A 361 -5.49 10.83 -3.07
CA THR A 361 -5.09 11.25 -1.72
C THR A 361 -5.86 10.57 -0.58
N HIS A 362 -7.09 10.09 -0.83
CA HIS A 362 -7.86 9.35 0.17
C HIS A 362 -7.38 7.92 0.36
N LYS A 363 -6.62 7.39 -0.61
CA LYS A 363 -5.96 6.09 -0.56
C LYS A 363 -4.52 6.15 -0.04
N ALA A 364 -3.98 7.33 0.23
CA ALA A 364 -2.55 7.49 0.54
C ALA A 364 -2.08 6.58 1.68
N MET A 365 -2.97 6.25 2.63
CA MET A 365 -2.66 5.31 3.70
C MET A 365 -2.49 3.88 3.19
N LEU A 366 -3.43 3.38 2.37
CA LEU A 366 -3.34 2.05 1.78
C LEU A 366 -2.22 1.98 0.74
N GLU A 367 -2.08 2.99 -0.12
CA GLU A 367 -0.97 3.05 -1.08
C GLU A 367 0.39 3.04 -0.38
N SER A 368 0.50 3.71 0.77
CA SER A 368 1.70 3.66 1.62
C SER A 368 1.90 2.26 2.21
N ALA A 369 0.83 1.61 2.68
CA ALA A 369 0.88 0.25 3.19
C ALA A 369 1.28 -0.76 2.09
N TRP A 370 0.73 -0.59 0.87
CA TRP A 370 1.12 -1.42 -0.29
C TRP A 370 2.58 -1.24 -0.68
N ASN A 371 3.09 -0.01 -0.65
CA ASN A 371 4.51 0.25 -0.91
C ASN A 371 5.40 -0.42 0.15
N LEU A 372 5.01 -0.39 1.43
CA LEU A 372 5.74 -1.07 2.49
C LEU A 372 5.68 -2.59 2.31
N LEU A 373 4.51 -3.15 2.02
CA LEU A 373 4.34 -4.57 1.75
C LEU A 373 5.21 -5.04 0.57
N HIS A 374 5.20 -4.30 -0.54
CA HIS A 374 6.05 -4.62 -1.68
C HIS A 374 7.54 -4.53 -1.34
N ASN A 375 7.95 -3.58 -0.51
CA ASN A 375 9.34 -3.48 -0.06
C ASN A 375 9.75 -4.68 0.80
N GLU A 376 8.86 -5.16 1.67
CA GLU A 376 9.12 -6.37 2.47
C GLU A 376 9.17 -7.65 1.60
N LEU A 377 8.43 -7.67 0.49
CA LEU A 377 8.36 -8.83 -0.41
C LEU A 377 9.35 -8.79 -1.60
N GLN A 378 10.11 -7.71 -1.76
CA GLN A 378 11.00 -7.53 -2.93
C GLN A 378 12.11 -8.59 -3.06
N HIS A 379 12.41 -9.30 -1.97
CA HIS A 379 13.42 -10.37 -1.95
C HIS A 379 12.89 -11.73 -2.42
N LEU A 380 11.58 -11.84 -2.66
CA LEU A 380 10.99 -13.08 -3.11
C LEU A 380 11.42 -13.41 -4.54
N PRO A 381 11.56 -14.69 -4.87
CA PRO A 381 11.90 -15.12 -6.23
C PRO A 381 10.75 -14.80 -7.21
N ALA A 382 11.10 -14.74 -8.49
CA ALA A 382 10.19 -14.46 -9.60
C ALA A 382 9.41 -13.14 -9.47
N PRO A 383 10.07 -11.98 -9.24
CA PRO A 383 9.41 -10.70 -9.20
C PRO A 383 8.77 -10.38 -10.55
N SER A 384 7.48 -10.02 -10.55
CA SER A 384 6.76 -9.68 -11.78
C SER A 384 6.98 -8.23 -12.24
N GLY A 385 7.53 -7.36 -11.36
CA GLY A 385 7.59 -5.92 -11.57
C GLY A 385 6.21 -5.24 -11.52
N ARG A 386 6.20 -3.92 -11.30
CA ARG A 386 4.93 -3.15 -11.29
C ARG A 386 4.27 -3.09 -12.65
N ASN A 387 5.08 -2.97 -13.70
CA ASN A 387 4.65 -2.93 -15.09
C ASN A 387 5.54 -3.87 -15.89
N TRP A 388 5.09 -4.24 -17.10
CA TRP A 388 5.87 -5.02 -18.04
C TRP A 388 7.29 -4.44 -18.28
N ASP A 389 7.39 -3.12 -18.39
CA ASP A 389 8.65 -2.41 -18.63
C ASP A 389 9.59 -2.39 -17.42
N SER A 390 9.07 -2.66 -16.21
CA SER A 390 9.84 -2.71 -14.97
C SER A 390 10.14 -4.12 -14.48
N ALA A 391 9.63 -5.15 -15.19
CA ALA A 391 9.95 -6.54 -14.86
C ALA A 391 11.41 -6.83 -15.22
N PRO A 392 12.19 -7.48 -14.33
CA PRO A 392 13.51 -7.92 -14.66
C PRO A 392 13.47 -8.85 -15.89
N GLN A 393 14.32 -8.59 -16.89
CA GLN A 393 14.29 -9.35 -18.14
C GLN A 393 14.47 -10.85 -17.91
N ASP A 394 15.32 -11.21 -16.96
CA ASP A 394 15.57 -12.60 -16.57
C ASP A 394 14.30 -13.28 -16.07
N THR A 395 13.51 -12.61 -15.23
CA THR A 395 12.26 -13.16 -14.69
C THR A 395 11.21 -13.42 -15.76
N VAL A 396 11.11 -12.54 -16.77
CA VAL A 396 10.20 -12.74 -17.90
C VAL A 396 10.62 -13.95 -18.75
N GLY A 397 11.92 -14.14 -18.95
CA GLY A 397 12.48 -15.30 -19.64
C GLY A 397 12.15 -16.59 -18.88
N TRP A 398 12.49 -16.65 -17.62
CA TRP A 398 12.25 -17.82 -16.76
C TRP A 398 10.77 -18.20 -16.68
N THR A 399 9.89 -17.24 -16.47
CA THR A 399 8.44 -17.53 -16.45
C THR A 399 7.95 -18.12 -17.77
N ARG A 400 8.50 -17.68 -18.89
CA ARG A 400 8.15 -18.21 -20.21
C ARG A 400 8.68 -19.63 -20.43
N GLU A 401 9.91 -19.89 -20.00
CA GLU A 401 10.56 -21.19 -20.05
C GLU A 401 9.87 -22.19 -19.11
N ASP A 402 9.58 -21.78 -17.88
CA ASP A 402 8.83 -22.56 -16.90
C ASP A 402 7.46 -22.95 -17.46
N LYS A 403 6.72 -22.00 -18.04
CA LYS A 403 5.42 -22.27 -18.66
C LYS A 403 5.52 -23.24 -19.82
N ALA A 404 6.50 -23.09 -20.68
CA ALA A 404 6.72 -23.99 -21.82
C ALA A 404 7.06 -25.41 -21.34
N LEU A 405 7.95 -25.53 -20.34
CA LEU A 405 8.34 -26.82 -19.76
C LEU A 405 7.15 -27.53 -19.10
N ILE A 406 6.34 -26.80 -18.33
CA ILE A 406 5.19 -27.37 -17.62
C ILE A 406 4.11 -27.79 -18.61
N ARG A 407 3.84 -26.99 -19.64
CA ARG A 407 2.91 -27.38 -20.70
C ARG A 407 3.34 -28.67 -21.38
N ALA A 408 4.61 -28.75 -21.78
CA ALA A 408 5.16 -29.95 -22.38
C ALA A 408 5.11 -31.16 -21.44
N ALA A 409 5.38 -30.96 -20.15
CA ALA A 409 5.28 -32.01 -19.14
C ALA A 409 3.81 -32.39 -18.83
N ALA A 410 2.90 -31.41 -18.76
CA ALA A 410 1.48 -31.65 -18.51
C ALA A 410 0.84 -32.47 -19.64
N ASP A 411 1.17 -32.20 -20.88
CA ASP A 411 0.65 -32.96 -22.02
C ASP A 411 1.07 -34.44 -22.00
N VAL A 412 2.26 -34.72 -21.47
CA VAL A 412 2.82 -36.08 -21.38
C VAL A 412 2.37 -36.79 -20.10
N LEU A 413 2.41 -36.08 -18.95
CA LEU A 413 2.22 -36.70 -17.63
C LEU A 413 0.79 -36.60 -17.10
N ALA A 414 -0.02 -35.67 -17.59
CA ALA A 414 -1.39 -35.49 -17.10
C ALA A 414 -2.27 -36.74 -17.30
N LYS A 415 -1.95 -37.59 -18.29
CA LYS A 415 -2.63 -38.85 -18.56
C LYS A 415 -2.14 -40.01 -17.66
N GLU A 416 -0.90 -39.97 -17.23
CA GLU A 416 -0.25 -41.08 -16.55
C GLU A 416 -0.06 -40.83 -15.05
N CYS A 417 0.26 -39.62 -14.64
CA CYS A 417 0.48 -39.28 -13.22
C CYS A 417 0.29 -37.77 -12.94
N PRO A 418 -0.92 -37.30 -12.65
CA PRO A 418 -1.18 -35.90 -12.35
C PRO A 418 -0.34 -35.33 -11.19
N ALA A 419 -0.08 -36.15 -10.17
CA ALA A 419 0.77 -35.75 -9.04
C ALA A 419 2.22 -35.48 -9.41
N ALA A 420 2.74 -36.16 -10.47
CA ALA A 420 4.07 -35.91 -10.96
C ALA A 420 4.22 -34.55 -11.67
N VAL A 421 3.15 -34.04 -12.28
CA VAL A 421 3.12 -32.70 -12.89
C VAL A 421 3.22 -31.61 -11.81
N GLU A 422 2.48 -31.78 -10.73
CA GLU A 422 2.50 -30.86 -9.59
C GLU A 422 3.87 -30.86 -8.90
N ALA A 423 4.45 -32.04 -8.66
CA ALA A 423 5.77 -32.18 -8.09
C ALA A 423 6.88 -31.59 -9.01
N LEU A 424 6.76 -31.79 -10.34
CA LEU A 424 7.70 -31.23 -11.32
C LEU A 424 7.60 -29.70 -11.36
N ALA A 425 6.41 -29.13 -11.31
CA ALA A 425 6.18 -27.71 -11.25
C ALA A 425 6.85 -27.11 -10.00
N GLY A 426 6.58 -27.67 -8.83
CA GLY A 426 7.17 -27.19 -7.56
C GLY A 426 8.69 -27.30 -7.48
N ALA A 427 9.28 -28.29 -8.18
CA ALA A 427 10.72 -28.55 -8.12
C ALA A 427 11.58 -27.71 -9.11
N ARG A 428 10.98 -27.14 -10.14
CA ARG A 428 11.73 -26.50 -11.26
C ARG A 428 11.33 -25.08 -11.59
N THR A 429 10.41 -24.48 -10.86
CA THR A 429 9.97 -23.12 -11.12
C THR A 429 10.60 -22.13 -10.15
N HIS A 430 10.77 -20.90 -10.62
CA HIS A 430 11.21 -19.79 -9.77
C HIS A 430 10.04 -19.18 -8.99
N ALA A 431 8.78 -19.52 -9.35
CA ALA A 431 7.61 -19.05 -8.63
C ALA A 431 7.39 -19.89 -7.36
N LEU A 432 7.02 -19.22 -6.27
CA LEU A 432 6.75 -19.90 -4.99
C LEU A 432 5.43 -20.68 -5.02
N PRO A 433 5.36 -21.82 -4.35
CA PRO A 433 4.07 -22.41 -4.00
C PRO A 433 3.22 -21.44 -3.17
N TYR A 434 1.90 -21.54 -3.31
CA TYR A 434 0.96 -20.65 -2.63
C TYR A 434 1.17 -20.56 -1.12
N ASN A 435 1.35 -21.68 -0.43
CA ASN A 435 1.58 -21.71 1.01
C ASN A 435 2.83 -20.92 1.42
N GLN A 436 3.94 -21.07 0.70
CA GLN A 436 5.17 -20.33 0.99
C GLN A 436 5.02 -18.83 0.74
N LEU A 437 4.30 -18.45 -0.32
CA LEU A 437 3.98 -17.04 -0.56
C LEU A 437 3.06 -16.50 0.54
N ALA A 438 2.06 -17.27 0.96
CA ALA A 438 1.16 -16.87 2.04
C ALA A 438 1.91 -16.64 3.35
N ASP A 439 2.84 -17.53 3.71
CA ASP A 439 3.70 -17.37 4.89
C ASP A 439 4.60 -16.13 4.77
N ALA A 440 5.18 -15.89 3.60
CA ALA A 440 5.99 -14.69 3.36
C ALA A 440 5.17 -13.40 3.47
N VAL A 441 3.96 -13.38 2.91
CA VAL A 441 3.04 -12.24 3.02
C VAL A 441 2.62 -12.00 4.46
N GLN A 442 2.33 -13.05 5.22
CA GLN A 442 2.03 -12.90 6.65
C GLN A 442 3.21 -12.32 7.43
N ALA A 443 4.42 -12.82 7.15
CA ALA A 443 5.62 -12.28 7.78
C ALA A 443 5.82 -10.80 7.43
N ALA A 444 5.59 -10.42 6.16
CA ALA A 444 5.67 -9.04 5.71
C ALA A 444 4.61 -8.14 6.38
N VAL A 445 3.36 -8.60 6.49
CA VAL A 445 2.29 -7.87 7.20
C VAL A 445 2.64 -7.70 8.68
N ARG A 446 3.18 -8.74 9.34
CA ARG A 446 3.65 -8.63 10.72
C ARG A 446 4.80 -7.64 10.88
N ALA A 447 5.79 -7.70 10.00
CA ALA A 447 6.92 -6.77 10.00
C ALA A 447 6.43 -5.33 9.81
N MET A 448 5.49 -5.10 8.90
CA MET A 448 4.88 -3.80 8.65
C MET A 448 4.12 -3.30 9.89
N ASN A 449 3.27 -4.14 10.48
CA ASN A 449 2.50 -3.78 11.68
C ASN A 449 3.38 -3.59 12.92
N GLY A 450 4.51 -4.29 13.00
CA GLY A 450 5.50 -4.16 14.10
C GLY A 450 6.45 -2.98 13.95
N ARG A 451 6.38 -2.22 12.88
CA ARG A 451 7.34 -1.15 12.58
C ARG A 451 7.07 0.10 13.41
N ARG A 452 8.01 0.49 14.27
CA ARG A 452 7.94 1.73 15.06
C ARG A 452 8.45 2.96 14.31
N ASN A 453 9.30 2.77 13.30
CA ASN A 453 9.79 3.86 12.46
C ASN A 453 8.81 4.12 11.31
N HIS A 454 7.74 4.85 11.60
CA HIS A 454 6.71 5.25 10.65
C HIS A 454 6.45 6.76 10.73
N ARG A 455 5.77 7.31 9.73
CA ARG A 455 5.39 8.74 9.66
C ARG A 455 3.87 8.91 9.68
N LEU A 456 3.19 8.14 10.52
CA LEU A 456 1.75 8.26 10.68
C LEU A 456 1.42 9.58 11.39
N GLN A 457 0.48 10.34 10.84
CA GLN A 457 0.10 11.65 11.38
C GLN A 457 -0.63 11.50 12.71
N ASP A 458 -0.58 12.54 13.54
CA ASP A 458 -1.29 12.67 14.83
C ASP A 458 -0.96 11.56 15.84
N TRP A 459 0.20 10.91 15.71
CA TRP A 459 0.56 9.73 16.51
C TRP A 459 0.72 10.08 17.98
N LEU A 460 1.37 11.22 18.22
CA LEU A 460 1.56 11.75 19.56
C LEU A 460 0.25 12.23 20.19
N GLU A 461 -0.56 12.92 19.40
CA GLU A 461 -1.86 13.45 19.83
C GLU A 461 -2.87 12.35 20.10
N CYS A 462 -2.75 11.21 19.43
CA CYS A 462 -3.50 9.99 19.72
C CYS A 462 -3.01 9.24 20.97
N GLY A 463 -1.87 9.63 21.52
CA GLY A 463 -1.29 8.95 22.68
C GLY A 463 -0.56 7.64 22.37
N PHE A 464 -0.27 7.35 21.08
CA PHE A 464 0.39 6.11 20.65
C PHE A 464 1.90 6.14 20.84
N VAL A 465 2.32 6.43 22.07
CA VAL A 465 3.72 6.53 22.46
C VAL A 465 3.97 5.79 23.76
N HIS A 466 5.05 5.04 23.80
CA HIS A 466 5.57 4.48 25.05
C HIS A 466 6.45 5.51 25.74
N GLN A 467 6.28 5.62 27.03
CA GLN A 467 7.28 6.25 27.89
C GLN A 467 8.30 5.19 28.30
N MET A 468 9.51 5.32 27.81
CA MET A 468 10.59 4.36 28.04
C MET A 468 11.59 4.95 29.03
N LEU A 469 12.02 4.14 30.00
CA LEU A 469 13.08 4.48 30.94
C LEU A 469 14.38 3.80 30.48
N GLU A 470 15.46 4.56 30.40
CA GLU A 470 16.77 3.99 30.06
C GLU A 470 17.46 3.52 31.38
N MET A 471 17.62 2.21 31.49
CA MET A 471 18.26 1.59 32.64
C MET A 471 19.35 0.62 32.17
N GLY A 472 20.60 0.87 32.57
CA GLY A 472 21.71 -0.01 32.24
C GLY A 472 21.98 -0.18 30.72
N GLY A 473 21.63 0.83 29.90
CA GLY A 473 21.77 0.76 28.45
C GLY A 473 20.60 0.10 27.72
N ALA A 474 19.59 -0.39 28.46
CA ALA A 474 18.34 -0.92 27.88
C ALA A 474 17.20 0.07 28.07
N LEU A 475 16.29 0.11 27.07
CA LEU A 475 15.04 0.86 27.15
C LEU A 475 13.94 -0.07 27.65
N LEU A 476 13.36 0.26 28.81
CA LEU A 476 12.26 -0.48 29.42
C LEU A 476 11.00 0.39 29.44
N PRO A 477 9.80 -0.14 29.15
CA PRO A 477 8.55 0.60 29.34
C PRO A 477 8.43 1.08 30.77
N LEU A 478 8.07 2.35 30.96
CA LEU A 478 7.99 2.96 32.30
C LEU A 478 7.03 2.20 33.22
N ASP A 479 5.88 1.76 32.68
CA ASP A 479 4.88 1.00 33.41
C ASP A 479 5.47 -0.34 33.91
N ARG A 480 6.17 -1.08 33.04
CA ARG A 480 6.84 -2.33 33.40
C ARG A 480 7.90 -2.11 34.44
N ALA A 481 8.72 -1.09 34.27
CA ALA A 481 9.74 -0.74 35.26
C ALA A 481 9.10 -0.38 36.63
N ALA A 482 7.95 0.26 36.61
CA ALA A 482 7.19 0.59 37.81
C ALA A 482 6.58 -0.66 38.45
N ASP A 483 6.05 -1.58 37.67
CA ASP A 483 5.48 -2.84 38.16
C ASP A 483 6.56 -3.74 38.76
N ASP A 484 7.72 -3.87 38.10
CA ASP A 484 8.89 -4.61 38.59
C ASP A 484 9.42 -4.02 39.90
N PHE A 485 9.46 -2.69 40.01
CA PHE A 485 9.89 -2.00 41.22
C PHE A 485 8.90 -2.16 42.35
N ALA A 486 7.63 -2.07 42.07
CA ALA A 486 6.56 -2.02 43.07
C ALA A 486 6.23 -3.40 43.67
N GLY A 487 6.55 -4.50 42.95
CA GLY A 487 6.22 -5.85 43.41
C GLY A 487 4.75 -6.08 43.76
N GLY A 488 3.84 -5.32 43.12
CA GLY A 488 2.41 -5.36 43.39
C GLY A 488 1.86 -4.27 44.31
N ASP A 489 2.72 -3.44 44.92
CA ASP A 489 2.29 -2.31 45.74
C ASP A 489 1.92 -1.09 44.89
N ALA A 490 0.63 -0.75 44.88
CA ALA A 490 0.12 0.37 44.08
C ALA A 490 0.66 1.75 44.52
N ALA A 491 0.96 1.94 45.82
CA ALA A 491 1.51 3.20 46.31
C ALA A 491 2.97 3.39 45.89
N LEU A 492 3.77 2.34 45.96
CA LEU A 492 5.17 2.34 45.48
C LEU A 492 5.21 2.53 43.96
N ARG A 493 4.29 1.90 43.22
CA ARG A 493 4.13 2.11 41.77
C ARG A 493 3.88 3.58 41.44
N GLY A 494 2.92 4.21 42.12
CA GLY A 494 2.59 5.62 41.93
C GLY A 494 3.79 6.54 42.20
N GLN A 495 4.47 6.35 43.28
CA GLN A 495 5.67 7.14 43.64
C GLN A 495 6.81 6.96 42.62
N PHE A 496 7.01 5.75 42.11
CA PHE A 496 8.00 5.49 41.05
C PHE A 496 7.66 6.22 39.77
N LEU A 497 6.41 6.13 39.28
CA LEU A 497 5.94 6.80 38.10
C LEU A 497 6.12 8.33 38.17
N GLU A 498 5.74 8.92 39.31
CA GLU A 498 5.89 10.35 39.56
C GLU A 498 7.35 10.79 39.51
N ARG A 499 8.23 10.01 40.19
CA ARG A 499 9.65 10.31 40.28
C ARG A 499 10.38 10.16 38.94
N MET A 500 9.91 9.28 38.07
CA MET A 500 10.52 8.97 36.77
C MET A 500 9.90 9.72 35.58
N ALA A 501 8.77 10.39 35.75
CA ALA A 501 8.05 11.07 34.68
C ALA A 501 8.90 12.05 33.87
N GLY A 502 9.86 12.74 34.49
CA GLY A 502 10.80 13.65 33.83
C GLY A 502 12.05 13.01 33.20
N ARG A 503 12.22 11.69 33.34
CA ARG A 503 13.43 10.94 32.92
C ARG A 503 13.12 9.94 31.79
N THR A 504 11.93 10.00 31.23
CA THR A 504 11.51 9.07 30.20
C THR A 504 11.85 9.56 28.81
N LYS A 505 12.17 8.62 27.92
CA LYS A 505 12.28 8.84 26.49
C LYS A 505 10.98 8.38 25.82
N ARG A 506 10.41 9.22 24.98
CA ARG A 506 9.24 8.85 24.18
C ARG A 506 9.69 8.01 23.00
N VAL A 507 9.01 6.88 22.80
CA VAL A 507 9.20 5.98 21.66
C VAL A 507 7.83 5.71 21.05
N ASP A 508 7.70 5.88 19.75
CA ASP A 508 6.45 5.62 19.05
C ASP A 508 6.07 4.14 19.19
N MET A 509 4.79 3.88 19.42
CA MET A 509 4.23 2.54 19.29
C MET A 509 4.25 2.11 17.83
N SER A 510 4.37 0.82 17.57
CA SER A 510 4.04 0.28 16.26
C SER A 510 2.53 0.27 16.04
N PRO A 511 2.02 0.16 14.77
CA PRO A 511 0.60 -0.01 14.48
C PRO A 511 -0.05 -1.15 15.26
N ALA A 512 0.65 -2.28 15.42
CA ALA A 512 0.15 -3.42 16.20
C ALA A 512 0.05 -3.10 17.69
N GLU A 513 1.05 -2.46 18.27
CA GLU A 513 1.04 -2.04 19.67
C GLU A 513 -0.08 -1.02 19.93
N ALA A 514 -0.24 -0.04 19.04
CA ALA A 514 -1.32 0.93 19.13
C ALA A 514 -2.70 0.25 19.06
N PHE A 515 -2.88 -0.72 18.16
CA PHE A 515 -4.11 -1.50 18.07
C PHE A 515 -4.35 -2.32 19.35
N ALA A 516 -3.33 -3.01 19.84
CA ALA A 516 -3.40 -3.83 21.04
C ALA A 516 -3.69 -3.02 22.30
N SER A 517 -3.20 -1.77 22.39
CA SER A 517 -3.40 -0.90 23.56
C SER A 517 -4.87 -0.62 23.89
N PHE A 518 -5.77 -0.82 22.93
CA PHE A 518 -7.23 -0.69 23.14
C PHE A 518 -7.92 -1.96 23.62
N ASP A 519 -7.20 -3.04 23.87
CA ASP A 519 -7.77 -4.35 24.22
C ASP A 519 -8.91 -4.77 23.25
N PRO A 520 -8.58 -5.09 21.98
CA PRO A 520 -9.59 -5.38 20.97
C PRO A 520 -10.51 -6.54 21.32
N ALA A 521 -10.03 -7.51 22.11
CA ALA A 521 -10.84 -8.64 22.55
C ALA A 521 -12.02 -8.19 23.44
N ARG A 522 -11.81 -7.14 24.23
CA ARG A 522 -12.82 -6.59 25.15
C ARG A 522 -13.64 -5.46 24.53
N THR A 523 -13.02 -4.61 23.73
CA THR A 523 -13.62 -3.36 23.24
C THR A 523 -14.41 -3.53 21.95
N LEU A 524 -14.01 -4.47 21.07
CA LEU A 524 -14.67 -4.68 19.80
C LEU A 524 -15.88 -5.62 19.93
N LYS A 525 -16.89 -5.36 19.11
CA LYS A 525 -18.05 -6.23 18.95
C LYS A 525 -17.74 -7.25 17.84
N ARG A 526 -17.79 -8.53 18.19
CA ARG A 526 -17.72 -9.65 17.24
C ARG A 526 -19.11 -10.26 17.05
N PHE A 527 -19.34 -10.77 15.87
CA PHE A 527 -20.54 -11.51 15.49
C PHE A 527 -20.22 -12.99 15.36
N ASP A 528 -21.24 -13.81 15.36
CA ASP A 528 -21.09 -15.27 15.35
C ASP A 528 -20.87 -15.85 13.93
N ALA A 529 -20.53 -17.11 13.87
CA ALA A 529 -20.30 -17.81 12.61
C ALA A 529 -21.57 -17.96 11.75
N PHE A 530 -22.74 -17.94 12.37
CA PHE A 530 -24.02 -17.90 11.65
C PHE A 530 -24.16 -16.60 10.84
N THR A 531 -23.79 -15.49 11.44
CA THR A 531 -23.70 -14.18 10.75
C THR A 531 -22.74 -14.26 9.56
N ALA A 532 -21.57 -14.90 9.72
CA ALA A 532 -20.61 -15.10 8.64
C ALA A 532 -21.22 -15.85 7.43
N THR A 533 -21.93 -16.94 7.66
CA THR A 533 -22.53 -17.71 6.56
C THR A 533 -23.59 -16.89 5.82
N ARG A 534 -24.37 -16.10 6.52
CA ARG A 534 -25.39 -15.23 5.91
C ARG A 534 -24.78 -14.11 5.08
N ILE A 535 -23.65 -13.54 5.53
CA ILE A 535 -22.91 -12.50 4.78
C ILE A 535 -22.32 -13.10 3.50
N LEU A 536 -21.78 -14.31 3.56
CA LEU A 536 -21.23 -15.00 2.39
C LEU A 536 -22.30 -15.24 1.32
N GLY A 537 -23.55 -15.47 1.75
CA GLY A 537 -24.70 -15.60 0.89
C GLY A 537 -25.01 -17.06 0.49
N GLU A 538 -26.29 -17.36 0.36
CA GLU A 538 -26.76 -18.70 0.01
C GLU A 538 -26.36 -19.11 -1.42
N GLU A 539 -26.22 -18.15 -2.31
CA GLU A 539 -25.81 -18.41 -3.70
C GLU A 539 -24.39 -18.98 -3.82
N LEU A 540 -23.56 -18.77 -2.80
CA LEU A 540 -22.19 -19.31 -2.74
C LEU A 540 -22.11 -20.62 -1.98
N ALA A 541 -23.20 -21.01 -1.31
CA ALA A 541 -23.28 -22.27 -0.62
C ALA A 541 -23.36 -23.43 -1.62
N GLN A 542 -22.57 -24.44 -1.38
CA GLN A 542 -22.70 -25.71 -2.09
C GLN A 542 -23.79 -26.51 -1.45
N LYS A 543 -24.76 -26.93 -2.25
CA LYS A 543 -25.85 -27.78 -1.79
C LYS A 543 -25.40 -29.22 -1.83
N THR A 544 -25.52 -29.96 -0.70
CA THR A 544 -25.13 -31.37 -0.57
C THR A 544 -26.07 -32.11 0.34
N VAL A 545 -25.89 -33.42 0.42
CA VAL A 545 -26.69 -34.32 1.26
C VAL A 545 -25.74 -35.20 2.05
N VAL A 546 -26.05 -35.43 3.30
CA VAL A 546 -25.31 -36.36 4.18
C VAL A 546 -25.52 -37.81 3.71
N ARG A 547 -24.43 -38.52 3.47
CA ARG A 547 -24.42 -39.93 3.11
C ARG A 547 -23.32 -40.66 3.87
N GLY A 548 -23.66 -41.75 4.57
CA GLY A 548 -22.69 -42.46 5.40
C GLY A 548 -22.10 -41.62 6.53
N ARG A 549 -22.88 -40.65 7.04
CA ARG A 549 -22.44 -39.68 8.04
C ARG A 549 -21.33 -38.75 7.56
N GLN A 550 -21.22 -38.60 6.27
CA GLN A 550 -20.29 -37.71 5.62
C GLN A 550 -21.01 -36.89 4.53
N PHE A 551 -20.41 -35.85 4.04
CA PHE A 551 -20.93 -35.12 2.88
C PHE A 551 -19.77 -34.64 2.01
N ALA A 552 -20.05 -34.48 0.73
CA ALA A 552 -19.07 -33.99 -0.24
C ALA A 552 -19.35 -32.52 -0.59
N ALA A 553 -18.28 -31.75 -0.74
CA ALA A 553 -18.29 -30.43 -1.31
C ALA A 553 -17.08 -30.26 -2.26
N LYS A 554 -17.09 -29.27 -3.11
CA LYS A 554 -16.00 -29.03 -4.04
C LYS A 554 -15.07 -27.96 -3.50
N ASP A 555 -13.77 -28.16 -3.67
CA ASP A 555 -12.80 -27.11 -3.50
C ASP A 555 -13.08 -25.97 -4.46
N HIS A 556 -13.02 -24.74 -3.97
CA HIS A 556 -13.40 -23.56 -4.73
C HIS A 556 -12.45 -23.28 -5.89
N PHE A 557 -11.15 -23.57 -5.74
CA PHE A 557 -10.14 -23.30 -6.77
C PHE A 557 -9.95 -24.47 -7.73
N THR A 558 -9.83 -25.67 -7.18
CA THR A 558 -9.48 -26.85 -7.99
C THR A 558 -10.70 -27.56 -8.55
N GLY A 559 -11.90 -27.28 -8.02
CA GLY A 559 -13.11 -28.04 -8.31
C GLY A 559 -13.06 -29.49 -7.81
N LYS A 560 -11.98 -29.92 -7.12
CA LYS A 560 -11.80 -31.26 -6.59
C LYS A 560 -12.85 -31.57 -5.52
N GLY A 561 -13.41 -32.74 -5.57
CA GLY A 561 -14.30 -33.20 -4.53
C GLY A 561 -13.57 -33.41 -3.21
N LEU A 562 -14.09 -32.81 -2.15
CA LEU A 562 -13.63 -32.93 -0.78
C LEU A 562 -14.73 -33.63 0.03
N VAL A 563 -14.34 -34.45 0.98
CA VAL A 563 -15.29 -35.19 1.84
C VAL A 563 -15.11 -34.66 3.27
N TYR A 564 -16.21 -34.26 3.88
CA TYR A 564 -16.23 -33.76 5.25
C TYR A 564 -16.96 -34.73 6.16
N ASP A 565 -16.55 -34.76 7.43
CA ASP A 565 -17.25 -35.56 8.42
C ASP A 565 -18.61 -34.95 8.77
N GLY A 566 -19.55 -35.81 9.16
CA GLY A 566 -20.89 -35.37 9.58
C GLY A 566 -20.99 -35.06 11.07
N LEU A 567 -19.88 -35.06 11.80
CA LEU A 567 -19.83 -34.61 13.19
C LEU A 567 -19.44 -33.14 13.24
N VAL A 568 -20.43 -32.26 13.27
CA VAL A 568 -20.20 -30.83 13.30
C VAL A 568 -19.98 -30.31 14.73
N VAL A 569 -19.09 -29.36 14.85
CA VAL A 569 -18.77 -28.64 16.09
C VAL A 569 -19.50 -27.33 16.09
N ARG A 570 -20.36 -27.09 17.06
CA ARG A 570 -21.12 -25.84 17.25
C ARG A 570 -20.25 -24.79 17.95
N GLU A 571 -20.73 -23.56 17.96
CA GLU A 571 -20.03 -22.44 18.63
C GLU A 571 -19.87 -22.63 20.14
N ASP A 572 -20.85 -23.28 20.77
CA ASP A 572 -20.81 -23.61 22.20
C ASP A 572 -19.88 -24.81 22.52
N GLY A 573 -19.16 -25.31 21.51
CA GLY A 573 -18.32 -26.48 21.61
C GLY A 573 -19.10 -27.81 21.61
N ALA A 574 -20.44 -27.80 21.56
CA ALA A 574 -21.22 -28.99 21.47
C ALA A 574 -21.06 -29.69 20.11
N ARG A 575 -21.07 -31.02 20.14
CA ARG A 575 -20.98 -31.83 18.94
C ARG A 575 -22.38 -32.28 18.51
N GLN A 576 -22.61 -32.17 17.23
CA GLN A 576 -23.84 -32.66 16.63
C GLN A 576 -23.53 -33.60 15.47
N LEU A 577 -24.03 -34.83 15.53
CA LEU A 577 -23.94 -35.73 14.39
C LEU A 577 -25.09 -35.44 13.44
N LEU A 578 -24.75 -35.13 12.19
CA LEU A 578 -25.74 -34.88 11.14
C LEU A 578 -26.51 -36.15 10.79
N GLU A 579 -27.77 -35.97 10.40
CA GLU A 579 -28.63 -37.08 10.06
C GLU A 579 -28.39 -37.57 8.64
N GLU A 580 -28.58 -38.88 8.43
CA GLU A 580 -28.52 -39.47 7.09
C GLU A 580 -29.63 -38.91 6.21
N GLY A 581 -29.26 -38.45 5.01
CA GLY A 581 -30.18 -37.78 4.10
C GLY A 581 -30.46 -36.34 4.39
N GLU A 582 -29.86 -35.73 5.44
CA GLU A 582 -29.99 -34.30 5.75
C GLU A 582 -29.42 -33.44 4.61
N ARG A 583 -30.20 -32.46 4.19
CA ARG A 583 -29.76 -31.50 3.16
C ARG A 583 -29.00 -30.36 3.83
N LEU A 584 -27.89 -29.97 3.22
CA LEU A 584 -26.97 -28.97 3.77
C LEU A 584 -26.66 -27.92 2.76
N HIS A 585 -26.40 -26.71 3.28
CA HIS A 585 -25.65 -25.64 2.63
C HIS A 585 -24.26 -25.60 3.25
N VAL A 586 -23.22 -25.68 2.42
CA VAL A 586 -21.84 -25.82 2.84
C VAL A 586 -20.99 -24.72 2.21
N TRP A 587 -20.21 -24.00 3.01
CA TRP A 587 -19.21 -23.03 2.57
C TRP A 587 -17.83 -23.59 2.88
N VAL A 588 -17.13 -24.02 1.85
CA VAL A 588 -15.75 -24.47 1.95
C VAL A 588 -14.84 -23.25 1.99
N ASN A 589 -13.93 -23.20 2.97
CA ASN A 589 -12.93 -22.15 2.98
C ASN A 589 -12.02 -22.29 1.75
N PRO A 590 -11.98 -21.29 0.84
CA PRO A 590 -11.26 -21.42 -0.40
C PRO A 590 -9.73 -21.44 -0.22
N ILE A 591 -9.22 -20.94 0.90
CA ILE A 591 -7.79 -20.87 1.18
C ILE A 591 -7.35 -22.12 1.96
N ARG A 592 -8.19 -22.56 2.89
CA ARG A 592 -7.94 -23.75 3.72
C ARG A 592 -9.19 -24.61 3.80
N PRO A 593 -9.28 -25.61 2.94
CA PRO A 593 -10.44 -26.47 2.87
C PRO A 593 -10.52 -27.50 4.00
N ASP A 594 -9.67 -27.43 5.02
CA ASP A 594 -9.64 -28.36 6.15
C ASP A 594 -10.96 -28.37 6.95
N TYR A 595 -11.69 -27.24 6.90
CA TYR A 595 -13.00 -27.10 7.55
C TYR A 595 -14.00 -26.47 6.60
N ALA A 596 -15.26 -26.85 6.78
CA ALA A 596 -16.40 -26.26 6.10
C ALA A 596 -17.41 -25.75 7.11
N LEU A 597 -17.97 -24.57 6.83
CA LEU A 597 -19.15 -24.05 7.53
C LEU A 597 -20.40 -24.78 7.02
N VAL A 598 -21.27 -25.21 7.92
CA VAL A 598 -22.43 -26.00 7.57
C VAL A 598 -23.70 -25.39 8.14
N SER A 599 -24.72 -25.23 7.32
CA SER A 599 -26.06 -24.85 7.76
C SER A 599 -27.13 -25.74 7.10
N ARG A 600 -28.35 -25.68 7.63
CA ARG A 600 -29.54 -26.21 6.96
C ARG A 600 -30.04 -25.26 5.88
N PRO A 601 -30.85 -25.72 4.93
CA PRO A 601 -31.48 -24.87 3.92
C PRO A 601 -32.38 -23.78 4.50
N ASP A 602 -32.90 -23.95 5.71
CA ASP A 602 -33.70 -22.98 6.46
C ASP A 602 -32.83 -21.87 7.08
N GLY A 603 -31.50 -21.91 6.88
CA GLY A 603 -30.55 -20.94 7.38
C GLY A 603 -30.05 -21.18 8.80
N VAL A 604 -30.44 -22.33 9.41
CA VAL A 604 -29.94 -22.69 10.74
C VAL A 604 -28.49 -23.16 10.64
N PHE A 605 -27.57 -22.41 11.25
CA PHE A 605 -26.17 -22.78 11.33
C PHE A 605 -25.99 -24.01 12.23
N LEU A 606 -25.31 -25.03 11.71
CA LEU A 606 -25.11 -26.30 12.41
C LEU A 606 -23.72 -26.36 13.06
N GLY A 607 -22.71 -25.77 12.44
CA GLY A 607 -21.34 -25.73 12.98
C GLY A 607 -20.27 -25.89 11.91
N LEU A 608 -19.10 -26.31 12.35
CA LEU A 608 -17.91 -26.58 11.54
C LEU A 608 -17.75 -28.08 11.34
N ALA A 609 -17.60 -28.50 10.09
CA ALA A 609 -17.26 -29.89 9.73
C ALA A 609 -15.77 -29.97 9.34
N LYS A 610 -15.10 -31.05 9.71
CA LYS A 610 -13.69 -31.30 9.43
C LYS A 610 -13.52 -32.10 8.14
N LEU A 611 -12.46 -31.80 7.37
CA LEU A 611 -12.09 -32.56 6.19
C LEU A 611 -11.63 -33.95 6.57
N VAL A 612 -12.17 -34.97 5.87
CA VAL A 612 -11.71 -36.35 6.01
C VAL A 612 -10.47 -36.55 5.16
N VAL A 613 -9.35 -36.83 5.81
CA VAL A 613 -8.07 -37.09 5.14
C VAL A 613 -7.92 -38.56 4.89
N ALA A 614 -7.68 -38.97 3.63
CA ALA A 614 -7.40 -40.35 3.30
C ALA A 614 -6.03 -40.77 3.85
N THR A 615 -6.01 -41.90 4.57
CA THR A 615 -4.79 -42.55 5.06
C THR A 615 -4.30 -43.60 4.09
N GLN A 616 -3.00 -43.77 3.93
CA GLN A 616 -2.43 -44.81 3.08
C GLN A 616 -2.64 -46.17 3.69
N PHE A 617 -2.92 -47.19 2.84
CA PHE A 617 -3.00 -48.58 3.28
C PHE A 617 -1.69 -48.99 3.98
N GLY A 618 -1.81 -49.51 5.20
CA GLY A 618 -0.69 -49.99 5.99
C GLY A 618 0.07 -48.95 6.79
N GLN A 619 -0.23 -47.65 6.66
CA GLN A 619 0.24 -46.66 7.61
C GLN A 619 -0.55 -46.70 8.91
N LYS A 620 0.13 -46.55 10.04
CA LYS A 620 -0.56 -46.25 11.29
C LYS A 620 -1.33 -44.95 11.10
N ASP A 621 -2.64 -45.03 11.28
CA ASP A 621 -3.44 -43.80 11.40
C ASP A 621 -2.87 -42.96 12.53
N ASP A 622 -2.73 -41.68 12.31
CA ASP A 622 -2.30 -40.70 13.30
C ASP A 622 -3.28 -40.50 14.47
N GLY A 623 -4.31 -41.35 14.52
CA GLY A 623 -5.38 -41.35 15.51
C GLY A 623 -6.57 -40.43 15.20
N GLN A 624 -6.45 -39.58 14.19
CA GLN A 624 -7.52 -38.63 13.87
C GLN A 624 -8.77 -39.30 13.27
N ASN A 625 -8.57 -40.18 12.27
CA ASN A 625 -9.69 -40.88 11.65
C ASN A 625 -10.28 -41.97 12.58
N LEU A 626 -9.44 -42.65 13.35
CA LEU A 626 -9.90 -43.59 14.37
C LEU A 626 -10.70 -42.89 15.47
N GLY A 627 -10.23 -41.71 15.91
CA GLY A 627 -10.93 -40.84 16.83
C GLY A 627 -12.31 -40.43 16.31
N PHE A 628 -12.40 -40.00 15.07
CA PHE A 628 -13.68 -39.67 14.41
C PHE A 628 -14.61 -40.88 14.34
N LEU A 629 -14.15 -42.03 13.86
CA LEU A 629 -14.95 -43.26 13.76
C LEU A 629 -15.47 -43.70 15.13
N SER A 630 -14.64 -43.56 16.17
CA SER A 630 -15.04 -43.88 17.53
C SER A 630 -16.14 -42.97 18.05
N LEU A 631 -16.03 -41.68 17.78
CA LEU A 631 -17.07 -40.69 18.13
C LEU A 631 -18.37 -40.94 17.38
N VAL A 632 -18.30 -41.21 16.08
CA VAL A 632 -19.50 -41.56 15.28
C VAL A 632 -20.17 -42.81 15.81
N ARG A 633 -19.39 -43.85 16.10
CA ARG A 633 -19.92 -45.10 16.70
C ARG A 633 -20.58 -44.84 18.06
N GLY A 634 -19.92 -44.08 18.94
CA GLY A 634 -20.49 -43.75 20.25
C GLY A 634 -21.81 -42.99 20.14
N GLU A 635 -21.90 -42.03 19.22
CA GLU A 635 -23.11 -41.28 18.98
C GLU A 635 -24.22 -42.14 18.34
N GLN A 636 -23.87 -43.00 17.40
CA GLN A 636 -24.81 -43.98 16.83
C GLN A 636 -25.35 -44.93 17.90
N GLN A 637 -24.48 -45.44 18.78
CA GLN A 637 -24.88 -46.28 19.89
C GLN A 637 -25.81 -45.56 20.87
N ARG A 638 -25.48 -44.28 21.22
CA ARG A 638 -26.36 -43.47 22.07
C ARG A 638 -27.72 -43.22 21.44
N ARG A 639 -27.81 -42.91 20.15
CA ARG A 639 -29.07 -42.74 19.44
C ARG A 639 -29.85 -44.05 19.34
N ALA A 640 -29.18 -45.15 19.05
CA ALA A 640 -29.79 -46.47 19.02
C ALA A 640 -30.36 -46.85 20.39
N ALA A 641 -29.63 -46.55 21.46
CA ALA A 641 -30.10 -46.78 22.82
C ALA A 641 -31.32 -45.92 23.18
N GLN A 642 -31.34 -44.66 22.73
CA GLN A 642 -32.50 -43.77 22.91
C GLN A 642 -33.76 -44.30 22.17
N VAL A 643 -33.59 -44.70 20.88
CA VAL A 643 -34.69 -45.21 20.06
C VAL A 643 -35.18 -46.57 20.57
N ALA A 644 -34.27 -47.46 21.00
CA ALA A 644 -34.61 -48.75 21.55
C ALA A 644 -35.39 -48.65 22.88
N GLY A 645 -35.43 -47.45 23.44
CA GLY A 645 -36.13 -47.15 24.69
C GLY A 645 -35.65 -48.01 25.85
N GLY A 646 -36.49 -48.17 26.87
CA GLY A 646 -36.14 -48.98 28.04
C GLY A 646 -35.99 -50.50 27.79
N ARG A 647 -36.12 -50.96 26.53
CA ARG A 647 -35.94 -52.35 26.18
C ARG A 647 -34.50 -52.83 26.29
N LEU A 648 -33.56 -52.08 25.68
CA LEU A 648 -32.11 -52.34 25.78
C LEU A 648 -31.61 -52.20 27.23
N ASN A 649 -32.07 -51.18 27.92
CA ASN A 649 -31.73 -50.97 29.32
C ASN A 649 -32.32 -52.06 30.24
N ARG A 650 -33.57 -52.49 29.96
CA ARG A 650 -34.17 -53.57 30.68
C ARG A 650 -33.51 -54.95 30.38
N GLU A 651 -33.10 -55.15 29.15
CA GLU A 651 -32.44 -56.40 28.73
C GLU A 651 -30.96 -56.40 29.22
N ALA A 652 -30.28 -55.27 29.18
CA ALA A 652 -28.96 -55.09 29.81
C ALA A 652 -29.03 -55.21 31.32
N ALA A 653 -30.05 -54.65 31.98
CA ALA A 653 -30.29 -54.82 33.41
C ALA A 653 -30.64 -56.25 33.79
N ARG A 654 -31.42 -56.99 32.94
CA ARG A 654 -31.66 -58.36 33.10
C ARG A 654 -30.46 -59.32 32.90
N ARG A 655 -29.64 -59.00 31.89
CA ARG A 655 -28.38 -59.71 31.61
C ARG A 655 -27.30 -59.40 32.65
N ALA A 656 -27.32 -58.22 33.15
CA ALA A 656 -26.34 -57.78 34.15
C ALA A 656 -26.67 -58.26 35.56
N GLY A 657 -27.86 -58.91 35.82
CA GLY A 657 -28.32 -59.49 37.10
C GLY A 657 -27.53 -59.26 38.39
N ASN A 658 -26.46 -58.59 38.24
CA ASN A 658 -25.52 -58.13 39.23
C ASN A 658 -25.28 -56.61 39.03
N ALA A 659 -25.53 -55.82 40.03
CA ALA A 659 -25.21 -54.43 40.06
C ALA A 659 -23.72 -54.14 39.77
N ARG A 660 -22.85 -55.14 39.99
CA ARG A 660 -21.43 -55.08 39.64
C ARG A 660 -21.16 -55.12 38.13
N ALA A 661 -21.95 -55.89 37.36
CA ALA A 661 -21.75 -55.97 35.91
C ALA A 661 -22.27 -54.66 35.22
N LEU A 662 -23.34 -54.09 35.77
CA LEU A 662 -23.84 -52.77 35.33
C LEU A 662 -22.88 -51.63 35.69
N GLY A 663 -22.28 -51.67 36.87
CA GLY A 663 -21.26 -50.72 37.26
C GLY A 663 -19.96 -50.91 36.49
N ALA A 664 -19.58 -52.12 36.15
CA ALA A 664 -18.43 -52.41 35.32
C ALA A 664 -18.68 -52.04 33.85
N ALA A 665 -19.90 -52.20 33.33
CA ALA A 665 -20.26 -51.76 31.97
C ALA A 665 -20.38 -50.24 31.89
N ALA A 666 -20.95 -49.59 32.91
CA ALA A 666 -20.97 -48.14 33.00
C ALA A 666 -19.57 -47.54 33.22
N ALA A 667 -18.75 -48.20 34.06
CA ALA A 667 -17.35 -47.79 34.22
C ALA A 667 -16.49 -48.11 33.01
N ALA A 668 -16.83 -49.15 32.23
CA ALA A 668 -16.19 -49.42 30.96
C ALA A 668 -16.68 -48.48 29.83
N GLU A 669 -17.92 -48.00 29.89
CA GLU A 669 -18.40 -46.92 29.03
C GLU A 669 -17.80 -45.58 29.39
N ASP A 670 -17.68 -45.28 30.69
CA ASP A 670 -17.03 -44.06 31.19
C ASP A 670 -15.50 -44.13 31.11
N ALA A 671 -14.94 -45.32 31.24
CA ALA A 671 -13.51 -45.63 31.16
C ALA A 671 -13.15 -46.39 29.88
N GLY A 672 -14.10 -46.58 28.98
CA GLY A 672 -13.89 -47.31 27.74
C GLY A 672 -12.81 -46.69 26.93
N PRO A 673 -11.68 -47.38 26.74
CA PRO A 673 -10.47 -46.78 26.18
C PRO A 673 -10.69 -46.23 24.78
N VAL A 674 -11.74 -46.65 24.11
CA VAL A 674 -12.06 -46.17 22.75
C VAL A 674 -12.91 -44.91 22.75
N PHE A 675 -13.68 -44.63 23.81
CA PHE A 675 -14.58 -43.48 23.83
C PHE A 675 -14.24 -42.46 24.91
N GLY A 676 -13.62 -42.86 26.00
CA GLY A 676 -13.20 -41.97 27.06
C GLY A 676 -12.05 -41.07 26.64
N ASP A 677 -11.02 -41.64 26.05
CA ASP A 677 -9.85 -40.90 25.58
C ASP A 677 -10.18 -40.00 24.40
N VAL A 678 -11.12 -40.40 23.57
CA VAL A 678 -11.60 -39.59 22.43
C VAL A 678 -12.58 -38.50 22.90
N GLN A 679 -13.31 -38.72 24.01
CA GLN A 679 -14.13 -37.67 24.62
C GLN A 679 -13.28 -36.64 25.38
N ALA A 680 -12.11 -37.08 25.90
CA ALA A 680 -11.16 -36.19 26.53
C ALA A 680 -10.32 -35.37 25.53
N ALA A 681 -10.19 -35.84 24.28
CA ALA A 681 -9.79 -34.96 23.22
C ALA A 681 -10.87 -33.89 23.07
N SER A 682 -10.67 -32.78 23.75
CA SER A 682 -11.71 -31.79 23.89
C SER A 682 -12.06 -31.25 22.52
N LEU A 683 -13.29 -30.85 22.35
CA LEU A 683 -13.73 -30.10 21.17
C LEU A 683 -12.86 -28.86 20.93
N ALA A 684 -12.23 -28.34 21.98
CA ALA A 684 -11.18 -27.35 21.85
C ALA A 684 -10.01 -27.87 21.00
N ASP A 685 -9.67 -29.16 21.08
CA ASP A 685 -8.63 -29.77 20.25
C ASP A 685 -9.07 -29.98 18.80
N LEU A 686 -10.37 -30.18 18.56
CA LEU A 686 -10.94 -30.29 17.22
C LEU A 686 -11.34 -28.93 16.66
N ALA A 687 -11.78 -28.00 17.51
CA ALA A 687 -12.20 -26.66 17.13
C ALA A 687 -11.03 -25.64 17.12
N ALA A 688 -9.97 -25.94 17.83
CA ALA A 688 -8.79 -25.08 17.96
C ALA A 688 -7.48 -25.90 17.94
N PRO A 689 -7.21 -26.66 16.86
CA PRO A 689 -5.96 -27.42 16.75
C PRO A 689 -4.73 -26.51 16.79
N ALA A 690 -4.93 -25.21 16.57
CA ALA A 690 -3.88 -24.23 16.51
C ALA A 690 -3.53 -23.56 17.85
N ALA A 691 -4.37 -23.70 18.88
CA ALA A 691 -4.11 -23.00 20.14
C ALA A 691 -3.00 -23.66 21.00
N ARG A 692 -2.71 -24.95 20.74
CA ARG A 692 -1.68 -25.69 21.50
C ARG A 692 -0.31 -25.73 20.85
N GLU A 693 -0.23 -25.61 19.54
CA GLU A 693 1.07 -25.56 18.86
C GLU A 693 1.73 -24.18 18.96
N ASP A 694 0.98 -23.14 19.34
CA ASP A 694 1.49 -21.80 19.58
C ASP A 694 1.86 -21.52 21.05
N GLU A 695 1.82 -22.50 21.95
CA GLU A 695 2.65 -22.51 23.14
C GLU A 695 4.13 -22.74 22.73
N CYS A 696 4.56 -22.01 21.73
CA CYS A 696 5.95 -21.70 21.58
C CYS A 696 6.36 -20.91 22.81
N VAL A 697 7.39 -21.36 23.46
CA VAL A 697 8.12 -20.75 24.53
C VAL A 697 8.58 -19.34 24.10
N CYS A 698 7.64 -18.43 24.02
CA CYS A 698 7.86 -17.00 24.03
C CYS A 698 7.11 -16.50 25.23
N ASP A 699 7.86 -16.02 26.20
CA ASP A 699 7.37 -15.42 27.43
C ASP A 699 6.09 -14.61 27.19
N GLY A 700 5.08 -14.95 27.91
CA GLY A 700 3.66 -14.56 28.05
C GLY A 700 3.06 -13.30 27.45
N ASP A 701 3.79 -12.45 26.74
CA ASP A 701 3.30 -11.12 26.37
C ASP A 701 2.88 -10.96 24.89
N CYS A 702 3.12 -11.96 24.02
CA CYS A 702 2.87 -11.80 22.59
C CYS A 702 1.53 -12.34 22.07
N ALA A 703 0.85 -13.22 22.82
CA ALA A 703 -0.30 -13.96 22.29
C ALA A 703 -1.61 -13.14 22.19
N ALA A 704 -1.74 -12.07 22.98
CA ALA A 704 -2.98 -11.28 23.02
C ALA A 704 -3.01 -10.12 22.01
N ALA A 705 -1.87 -9.75 21.43
CA ALA A 705 -1.70 -8.50 20.71
C ALA A 705 -1.43 -8.62 19.20
N ASP A 706 -1.41 -9.83 18.64
CA ASP A 706 -1.14 -10.02 17.21
C ASP A 706 -2.43 -9.92 16.38
N PRO A 707 -2.69 -8.78 15.72
CA PRO A 707 -3.86 -8.63 14.86
C PRO A 707 -3.83 -9.55 13.63
N THR A 708 -2.66 -10.18 13.36
CA THR A 708 -2.53 -11.19 12.31
C THR A 708 -2.77 -12.61 12.81
N ALA A 709 -3.00 -12.81 14.10
CA ALA A 709 -3.37 -14.12 14.67
C ALA A 709 -4.64 -14.68 14.04
N PHE A 710 -5.49 -13.78 13.52
CA PHE A 710 -6.65 -14.18 12.74
C PHE A 710 -6.27 -14.70 11.35
N LEU A 711 -5.37 -14.07 10.61
CA LEU A 711 -4.86 -14.62 9.35
C LEU A 711 -4.32 -16.04 9.55
N ARG A 712 -3.66 -16.28 10.68
CA ARG A 712 -3.25 -17.63 11.08
C ARG A 712 -4.43 -18.54 11.38
N ARG A 713 -5.49 -18.06 12.04
CA ARG A 713 -6.71 -18.86 12.30
C ARG A 713 -7.42 -19.23 11.01
N VAL A 714 -7.67 -18.25 10.15
CA VAL A 714 -8.35 -18.47 8.87
C VAL A 714 -7.52 -19.35 7.93
N GLN A 715 -6.22 -19.23 7.98
CA GLN A 715 -5.32 -20.06 7.16
C GLN A 715 -5.07 -21.45 7.77
N ARG A 716 -5.33 -21.65 9.07
CA ARG A 716 -5.20 -22.94 9.75
C ARG A 716 -6.55 -23.68 9.89
N HIS A 717 -7.65 -22.99 9.70
CA HIS A 717 -8.99 -23.53 9.54
C HIS A 717 -9.41 -23.49 8.08
#